data_384bebb95870879d67d20f9a4b17060b
#
_entry.id   384bebb95870879d67d20f9a4b17060b
#
_cell.length_a   1.000
_cell.length_b   1.000
_cell.length_c   1.000
_cell.angle_alpha   90.00
_cell.angle_beta   90.00
_cell.angle_gamma   90.00
#
_symmetry.space_group_name_H-M   'P 1'
#
loop_
_entity.id
_entity.type
_entity.pdbx_description
1 polymer ?
#
loop_
_entity_poly.entity_id
_entity_poly.type
_entity_poly.pdbx_seq_one_letter_code
_entity_poly.pdbx_strand_id
1 'polypeptide(L)'
;MSHDDSARDRTEGSDGTADGTALSDGGTEEQLPVPEYERKQYLPTSGLPTARRKVLVEKFGPIRTYFKARPDEHFGLQRRLNQARLGLSYDVYLTRTVLYSVVVGLLCALLGLGLTVALSQLGVLAGIEAPISTSSGTVLSDIVVFIAANRVFFFGATSTLLLMFLGATVTWIAQYYYPYILVDSRRRNIDVMLPHAIVYMYALSYGGMDFVTVLKRMAEAEDTYGEVAHEFDMVVRDVEVFGNDLFTAIRNARNLTASENMETFLDDMLSVLDSGGNVTEFLRDESDKYMQRSQEEQKRFLEALAMLSEVFIVAFVAAPLFLIITLIMMTFLGSAGFGMLFAIVYLVLPLGMVGFIVLVSMLSEPYRSPNHSVTTDSDFSSPTEWFGDDTQHAVIRRIRLRRRLDTFLSAPLKPLRRRPELTLLFSAPLAAAYLGIAAVVFGTPSADGILSTPFRTTSLFLVAPFLVVATPMSIVHEQSRRQRRHVASRLPDALDILASSNQMGVSLVEGFGLVARNVTGRFAEELRHVRNDIRWNHDMRSALLSMADRMAVPQLTRTCKILAEGSRSTGNLHQVLKIAAQDTRHRLQMERAREQELQTYVAVVAIGFLVYLGTVVVIDQSFLAPVIERIGETESGELDQLINVGAGDVSTYNALFLHSALVQAVGTGLIIGELADSDVRSGLKYSIALVLVALAVFAFV
;
A
#
# COMPACT_ATOMS: atom_id res chain seq x y z
N MET A 1 7.33 -29.11 78.78
CA MET A 1 8.31 -30.18 78.69
C MET A 1 9.14 -29.79 77.45
N SER A 2 10.15 -28.95 77.61
CA SER A 2 11.56 -29.19 77.96
C SER A 2 12.23 -30.03 76.93
N HIS A 3 13.23 -29.68 76.24
CA HIS A 3 14.52 -29.04 76.44
C HIS A 3 15.11 -28.86 75.04
N ASP A 4 15.69 -27.76 74.66
CA ASP A 4 16.99 -27.21 75.02
C ASP A 4 18.18 -27.70 74.18
N ASP A 5 18.83 -26.70 73.65
CA ASP A 5 20.26 -26.40 73.57
C ASP A 5 21.15 -27.21 72.63
N SER A 6 22.03 -26.60 71.93
CA SER A 6 23.14 -25.72 71.99
C SER A 6 24.06 -25.93 70.80
N ALA A 7 24.45 -24.95 70.06
CA ALA A 7 25.66 -24.13 70.10
C ALA A 7 27.00 -24.83 69.84
N ARG A 8 27.83 -24.09 69.04
CA ARG A 8 29.30 -24.08 68.85
C ARG A 8 29.81 -24.72 67.56
N ASP A 9 30.37 -23.97 66.75
CA ASP A 9 31.56 -23.07 66.67
C ASP A 9 32.82 -23.78 66.18
N ARG A 10 33.59 -23.01 65.33
CA ARG A 10 35.01 -23.18 64.94
C ARG A 10 35.26 -23.84 63.57
N THR A 11 35.82 -23.10 62.70
CA THR A 11 37.06 -22.36 62.39
C THR A 11 37.90 -23.00 61.29
N GLU A 12 38.43 -22.14 60.45
CA GLU A 12 39.74 -22.18 59.76
C GLU A 12 39.92 -23.28 58.68
N GLY A 13 40.36 -23.02 57.51
CA GLY A 13 41.26 -22.06 56.92
C GLY A 13 41.83 -22.58 55.63
N SER A 14 42.47 -21.72 54.96
CA SER A 14 43.54 -21.89 54.00
C SER A 14 43.18 -21.78 52.48
N ASP A 15 43.57 -20.65 51.95
CA ASP A 15 44.49 -20.38 50.82
C ASP A 15 44.43 -21.28 49.58
N GLY A 16 44.14 -20.56 48.49
CA GLY A 16 44.37 -21.03 47.12
C GLY A 16 44.32 -19.88 46.15
N THR A 17 45.38 -19.09 46.08
CA THR A 17 45.65 -18.08 45.05
C THR A 17 45.50 -18.63 43.66
N ALA A 18 44.63 -18.00 42.84
CA ALA A 18 44.79 -17.99 41.39
C ALA A 18 44.42 -16.60 40.84
N ASP A 19 45.45 -15.94 40.44
CA ASP A 19 45.54 -14.67 39.75
C ASP A 19 44.71 -14.71 38.47
N GLY A 20 43.74 -13.82 38.39
CA GLY A 20 42.92 -13.61 37.20
C GLY A 20 42.57 -12.14 37.12
N THR A 21 43.43 -11.38 36.48
CA THR A 21 43.30 -9.95 36.15
C THR A 21 41.89 -9.64 35.62
N ALA A 22 41.02 -9.23 36.52
CA ALA A 22 39.79 -8.56 36.17
C ALA A 22 40.15 -7.15 35.72
N LEU A 23 40.11 -6.92 34.41
CA LEU A 23 40.00 -5.58 33.86
C LEU A 23 38.71 -4.96 34.38
N SER A 24 38.80 -4.15 35.41
CA SER A 24 37.76 -3.24 35.85
C SER A 24 37.58 -2.18 34.78
N ASP A 25 36.72 -2.47 33.82
CA ASP A 25 36.18 -1.44 32.95
C ASP A 25 35.14 -0.66 33.77
N GLY A 26 35.66 0.37 34.46
CA GLY A 26 34.86 1.34 35.21
C GLY A 26 34.13 2.28 34.27
N GLY A 27 33.31 1.73 33.37
CA GLY A 27 32.28 2.46 32.63
C GLY A 27 31.02 2.47 33.53
N THR A 28 30.72 3.59 34.13
CA THR A 28 29.38 3.89 34.63
C THR A 28 28.40 3.43 33.55
N GLU A 29 27.67 2.35 33.77
CA GLU A 29 26.48 1.99 32.99
C GLU A 29 25.49 3.14 33.16
N GLU A 30 25.62 4.12 32.29
CA GLU A 30 24.67 5.21 32.16
C GLU A 30 23.36 4.53 31.74
N GLN A 31 22.45 4.42 32.70
CA GLN A 31 21.16 3.78 32.52
C GLN A 31 20.46 4.49 31.41
N LEU A 32 20.32 3.82 30.26
CA LEU A 32 19.47 4.29 29.18
C LEU A 32 18.09 4.58 29.78
N PRO A 33 17.43 5.69 29.41
CA PRO A 33 16.11 6.06 29.93
C PRO A 33 14.99 5.14 29.39
N VAL A 34 15.31 3.89 29.10
CA VAL A 34 14.39 2.87 28.60
C VAL A 34 14.07 1.95 29.76
N PRO A 35 12.79 1.79 30.14
CA PRO A 35 12.37 0.88 31.21
C PRO A 35 12.91 -0.54 31.00
N GLU A 36 13.15 -1.26 32.08
CA GLU A 36 13.79 -2.58 32.03
C GLU A 36 13.00 -3.61 31.20
N TYR A 37 11.65 -3.53 31.21
CA TYR A 37 10.80 -4.39 30.39
C TYR A 37 10.97 -4.11 28.88
N GLU A 38 11.21 -2.87 28.46
CA GLU A 38 11.50 -2.53 27.07
C GLU A 38 12.86 -3.08 26.62
N ARG A 39 13.83 -3.24 27.53
CA ARG A 39 15.14 -3.86 27.24
C ARG A 39 15.04 -5.37 27.05
N LYS A 40 14.20 -6.06 27.86
CA LYS A 40 14.05 -7.53 27.80
C LYS A 40 13.33 -8.00 26.54
N GLN A 41 12.43 -7.20 25.98
CA GLN A 41 11.68 -7.54 24.77
C GLN A 41 12.43 -7.26 23.47
N TYR A 42 13.67 -6.84 23.57
CA TYR A 42 14.54 -6.49 22.44
C TYR A 42 15.09 -7.73 21.72
N LEU A 43 14.22 -8.66 21.32
CA LEU A 43 14.60 -9.73 20.39
C LEU A 43 14.38 -9.22 18.95
N PRO A 44 15.46 -9.07 18.16
CA PRO A 44 15.33 -8.59 16.80
C PRO A 44 14.65 -9.65 15.94
N THR A 45 13.36 -9.50 15.71
CA THR A 45 12.64 -10.31 14.69
C THR A 45 13.02 -9.91 13.28
N SER A 46 13.57 -8.70 13.11
CA SER A 46 14.01 -8.15 11.80
C SER A 46 15.33 -7.37 11.89
N GLY A 47 16.15 -7.60 12.91
CA GLY A 47 17.41 -6.90 13.12
C GLY A 47 18.44 -7.15 12.01
N LEU A 48 19.32 -6.18 11.81
CA LEU A 48 20.49 -6.33 10.92
C LEU A 48 21.23 -7.64 11.25
N PRO A 49 21.67 -8.40 10.23
CA PRO A 49 22.53 -9.56 10.44
C PRO A 49 23.69 -9.18 11.36
N THR A 50 24.00 -10.04 12.31
CA THR A 50 25.02 -9.82 13.36
C THR A 50 26.35 -9.29 12.81
N ALA A 51 26.74 -9.73 11.60
CA ALA A 51 27.93 -9.24 10.90
C ALA A 51 27.84 -7.74 10.52
N ARG A 52 26.71 -7.28 10.00
CA ARG A 52 26.51 -5.86 9.68
C ARG A 52 26.43 -4.97 10.91
N ARG A 53 25.83 -5.49 11.98
CA ARG A 53 25.77 -4.80 13.28
C ARG A 53 27.17 -4.62 13.86
N LYS A 54 28.03 -5.65 13.83
CA LYS A 54 29.44 -5.55 14.27
C LYS A 54 30.21 -4.49 13.49
N VAL A 55 30.08 -4.46 12.17
CA VAL A 55 30.76 -3.45 11.32
C VAL A 55 30.32 -2.03 11.66
N LEU A 56 29.02 -1.80 11.89
CA LEU A 56 28.49 -0.48 12.27
C LEU A 56 29.00 -0.05 13.67
N VAL A 57 29.09 -0.98 14.61
CA VAL A 57 29.53 -0.71 15.98
C VAL A 57 31.04 -0.45 16.03
N GLU A 58 31.86 -1.24 15.32
CA GLU A 58 33.32 -1.17 15.38
C GLU A 58 33.91 -0.05 14.52
N LYS A 59 33.41 0.14 13.29
CA LYS A 59 33.98 1.13 12.35
C LYS A 59 33.46 2.55 12.51
N PHE A 60 32.23 2.73 13.01
CA PHE A 60 31.58 4.05 13.14
C PHE A 60 31.39 4.47 14.59
N GLY A 61 32.26 3.99 15.49
CA GLY A 61 32.25 4.30 16.91
C GLY A 61 32.13 5.79 17.27
N PRO A 62 32.87 6.72 16.64
CA PRO A 62 32.79 8.15 16.97
C PRO A 62 31.43 8.78 16.74
N ILE A 63 30.75 8.40 15.64
CA ILE A 63 29.41 8.91 15.32
C ILE A 63 28.38 8.33 16.31
N ARG A 64 28.53 7.08 16.66
CA ARG A 64 27.70 6.40 17.64
C ARG A 64 27.83 7.02 19.03
N THR A 65 29.06 7.29 19.51
CA THR A 65 29.30 7.95 20.81
C THR A 65 28.67 9.33 20.89
N TYR A 66 28.67 10.09 19.81
CA TYR A 66 27.98 11.39 19.74
C TYR A 66 26.49 11.26 20.04
N PHE A 67 25.79 10.31 19.41
CA PHE A 67 24.37 10.07 19.67
C PHE A 67 24.11 9.45 21.04
N LYS A 68 24.96 8.54 21.49
CA LYS A 68 24.83 7.89 22.79
C LYS A 68 24.96 8.89 23.97
N ALA A 69 25.69 9.98 23.78
CA ALA A 69 25.86 11.04 24.80
C ALA A 69 24.61 11.90 25.02
N ARG A 70 23.57 11.77 24.20
CA ARG A 70 22.34 12.58 24.27
C ARG A 70 21.07 11.73 24.28
N PRO A 71 20.86 10.90 25.32
CA PRO A 71 19.72 9.97 25.38
C PRO A 71 18.39 10.70 25.43
N ASP A 72 18.31 11.82 26.16
CA ASP A 72 17.07 12.56 26.40
C ASP A 72 16.48 13.16 25.11
N GLU A 73 17.33 13.60 24.18
CA GLU A 73 16.88 14.16 22.89
C GLU A 73 16.28 13.06 21.98
N HIS A 74 16.64 11.80 22.20
CA HIS A 74 16.28 10.67 21.31
C HIS A 74 15.34 9.64 21.95
N PHE A 75 14.84 9.91 23.16
CA PHE A 75 13.88 9.01 23.85
C PHE A 75 12.63 8.74 23.01
N GLY A 76 12.06 9.79 22.42
CA GLY A 76 10.89 9.65 21.55
C GLY A 76 11.15 8.78 20.31
N LEU A 77 12.36 8.87 19.73
CA LEU A 77 12.78 8.01 18.63
C LEU A 77 12.93 6.55 19.07
N GLN A 78 13.53 6.29 20.23
CA GLN A 78 13.66 4.93 20.77
C GLN A 78 12.29 4.29 21.01
N ARG A 79 11.34 5.00 21.61
CA ARG A 79 9.97 4.51 21.81
C ARG A 79 9.33 4.13 20.47
N ARG A 80 9.51 4.95 19.43
CA ARG A 80 9.00 4.64 18.09
C ARG A 80 9.71 3.48 17.41
N LEU A 81 11.03 3.32 17.61
CA LEU A 81 11.77 2.16 17.12
C LEU A 81 11.28 0.85 17.77
N ASN A 82 10.94 0.90 19.06
CA ASN A 82 10.33 -0.22 19.79
C ASN A 82 8.93 -0.52 19.26
N GLN A 83 8.08 0.49 19.12
CA GLN A 83 6.73 0.36 18.53
C GLN A 83 6.76 -0.12 17.07
N ALA A 84 7.77 0.29 16.30
CA ALA A 84 8.02 -0.20 14.93
C ALA A 84 8.62 -1.62 14.89
N ARG A 85 9.00 -2.21 16.03
CA ARG A 85 9.66 -3.52 16.17
C ARG A 85 10.92 -3.67 15.30
N LEU A 86 11.67 -2.58 15.10
CA LEU A 86 12.88 -2.61 14.28
C LEU A 86 14.06 -3.32 14.96
N GLY A 87 13.98 -3.58 16.27
CA GLY A 87 15.01 -4.27 17.04
C GLY A 87 16.37 -3.55 17.06
N LEU A 88 16.36 -2.23 16.88
CA LEU A 88 17.56 -1.39 16.82
C LEU A 88 17.51 -0.32 17.91
N SER A 89 18.66 -0.06 18.54
CA SER A 89 18.83 1.10 19.41
C SER A 89 18.95 2.38 18.56
N TYR A 90 18.48 3.50 19.14
CA TYR A 90 18.48 4.80 18.45
C TYR A 90 19.87 5.20 17.96
N ASP A 91 20.92 4.90 18.72
CA ASP A 91 22.32 5.21 18.38
C ASP A 91 22.79 4.46 17.14
N VAL A 92 22.47 3.17 17.01
CA VAL A 92 22.77 2.36 15.82
C VAL A 92 21.91 2.79 14.63
N TYR A 93 20.65 3.12 14.89
CA TYR A 93 19.74 3.59 13.83
C TYR A 93 20.21 4.91 13.23
N LEU A 94 20.52 5.91 14.05
CA LEU A 94 21.00 7.23 13.60
C LEU A 94 22.36 7.12 12.91
N THR A 95 23.27 6.28 13.43
CA THR A 95 24.57 6.02 12.77
C THR A 95 24.37 5.45 11.36
N ARG A 96 23.42 4.53 11.19
CA ARG A 96 23.04 3.99 9.88
C ARG A 96 22.44 5.05 8.96
N THR A 97 21.61 5.93 9.52
CA THR A 97 21.00 7.05 8.78
C THR A 97 22.06 8.00 8.22
N VAL A 98 23.04 8.41 9.05
CA VAL A 98 24.17 9.24 8.60
C VAL A 98 24.94 8.55 7.46
N LEU A 99 25.24 7.25 7.62
CA LEU A 99 25.98 6.51 6.61
C LEU A 99 25.22 6.48 5.25
N TYR A 100 23.92 6.20 5.29
CA TYR A 100 23.10 6.18 4.07
C TYR A 100 23.01 7.56 3.43
N SER A 101 22.86 8.61 4.24
CA SER A 101 22.82 9.99 3.73
C SER A 101 24.12 10.38 3.03
N VAL A 102 25.25 10.00 3.60
CA VAL A 102 26.57 10.26 2.97
C VAL A 102 26.73 9.46 1.66
N VAL A 103 26.37 8.17 1.67
CA VAL A 103 26.48 7.33 0.46
C VAL A 103 25.58 7.84 -0.66
N VAL A 104 24.33 8.15 -0.36
CA VAL A 104 23.39 8.68 -1.37
C VAL A 104 23.83 10.08 -1.83
N GLY A 105 24.31 10.93 -0.93
CA GLY A 105 24.86 12.22 -1.29
C GLY A 105 26.03 12.10 -2.29
N LEU A 106 26.95 11.17 -2.07
CA LEU A 106 28.06 10.90 -3.00
C LEU A 106 27.55 10.36 -4.36
N LEU A 107 26.55 9.49 -4.36
CA LEU A 107 25.93 9.01 -5.61
C LEU A 107 25.24 10.16 -6.37
N CYS A 108 24.54 11.04 -5.68
CA CYS A 108 23.95 12.23 -6.27
C CYS A 108 25.01 13.22 -6.80
N ALA A 109 26.16 13.31 -6.14
CA ALA A 109 27.30 14.07 -6.65
C ALA A 109 27.83 13.51 -7.97
N LEU A 110 27.96 12.17 -8.08
CA LEU A 110 28.35 11.52 -9.34
C LEU A 110 27.32 11.75 -10.45
N LEU A 111 26.03 11.75 -10.13
CA LEU A 111 24.96 12.10 -11.06
C LEU A 111 25.07 13.58 -11.51
N GLY A 112 25.39 14.50 -10.60
CA GLY A 112 25.62 15.91 -10.91
C GLY A 112 26.77 16.11 -11.88
N LEU A 113 27.88 15.40 -11.67
CA LEU A 113 29.01 15.39 -12.61
C LEU A 113 28.62 14.84 -13.98
N GLY A 114 27.90 13.69 -14.00
CA GLY A 114 27.42 13.09 -15.24
C GLY A 114 26.49 14.02 -16.03
N LEU A 115 25.57 14.70 -15.33
CA LEU A 115 24.67 15.68 -15.91
C LEU A 115 25.44 16.85 -16.54
N THR A 116 26.45 17.36 -15.83
CA THR A 116 27.28 18.45 -16.35
C THR A 116 28.02 18.05 -17.62
N VAL A 117 28.59 16.84 -17.66
CA VAL A 117 29.27 16.31 -18.84
C VAL A 117 28.28 16.14 -20.01
N ALA A 118 27.09 15.59 -19.75
CA ALA A 118 26.07 15.42 -20.76
C ALA A 118 25.61 16.76 -21.34
N LEU A 119 25.28 17.76 -20.50
CA LEU A 119 24.89 19.09 -20.94
C LEU A 119 26.01 19.85 -21.69
N SER A 120 27.28 19.64 -21.32
CA SER A 120 28.40 20.22 -22.02
C SER A 120 28.56 19.61 -23.41
N GLN A 121 28.39 18.29 -23.58
CA GLN A 121 28.45 17.60 -24.87
C GLN A 121 27.27 17.97 -25.79
N LEU A 122 26.07 18.20 -25.23
CA LEU A 122 24.90 18.65 -25.97
C LEU A 122 24.96 20.13 -26.39
N GLY A 123 26.03 20.86 -26.00
CA GLY A 123 26.21 22.26 -26.35
C GLY A 123 25.26 23.24 -25.61
N VAL A 124 24.42 22.76 -24.71
CA VAL A 124 23.46 23.59 -23.96
C VAL A 124 24.18 24.67 -23.15
N LEU A 125 25.32 24.32 -22.53
CA LEU A 125 26.15 25.26 -21.78
C LEU A 125 26.89 26.27 -22.68
N ALA A 126 27.01 26.01 -24.00
CA ALA A 126 27.62 26.92 -24.95
C ALA A 126 26.74 28.12 -25.30
N GLY A 127 25.40 27.92 -25.25
CA GLY A 127 24.39 28.96 -25.56
C GLY A 127 24.15 29.98 -24.45
N ILE A 128 24.73 29.81 -23.27
CA ILE A 128 24.62 30.80 -22.17
C ILE A 128 25.65 31.91 -22.39
N GLU A 129 25.32 32.89 -23.23
CA GLU A 129 26.11 34.13 -23.38
C GLU A 129 25.84 35.04 -22.16
N ALA A 130 26.90 35.61 -21.61
CA ALA A 130 26.77 36.56 -20.53
C ALA A 130 26.13 37.86 -21.06
N PRO A 131 24.97 38.27 -20.61
CA PRO A 131 24.24 39.46 -21.16
C PRO A 131 24.81 40.77 -20.66
N ILE A 132 26.08 40.85 -20.24
CA ILE A 132 26.65 42.02 -19.61
C ILE A 132 27.66 42.62 -20.55
N SER A 133 27.29 43.76 -21.16
CA SER A 133 28.22 44.71 -21.76
C SER A 133 29.11 45.30 -20.65
N THR A 134 30.32 44.81 -20.51
CA THR A 134 31.31 45.24 -19.50
C THR A 134 31.88 46.60 -19.87
N SER A 135 31.29 47.67 -19.41
CA SER A 135 31.85 49.02 -19.53
C SER A 135 32.25 49.68 -18.19
N SER A 136 32.21 48.97 -17.09
CA SER A 136 32.60 49.48 -15.78
C SER A 136 33.66 48.61 -15.14
N GLY A 137 34.90 49.07 -15.04
CA GLY A 137 36.05 48.43 -14.40
C GLY A 137 35.87 48.27 -12.86
N THR A 138 34.87 47.49 -12.47
CA THR A 138 34.62 47.13 -11.07
C THR A 138 35.06 45.71 -10.84
N VAL A 139 35.57 45.39 -9.65
CA VAL A 139 35.97 44.03 -9.22
C VAL A 139 34.84 42.99 -9.45
N LEU A 140 33.61 43.43 -9.40
CA LEU A 140 32.44 42.59 -9.71
C LEU A 140 32.40 42.14 -11.18
N SER A 141 32.78 43.03 -12.13
CA SER A 141 32.81 42.68 -13.55
C SER A 141 33.85 41.63 -13.87
N ASP A 142 35.03 41.68 -13.21
CA ASP A 142 36.12 40.71 -13.43
C ASP A 142 35.71 39.36 -12.87
N ILE A 143 35.03 39.26 -11.75
CA ILE A 143 34.48 38.04 -11.18
C ILE A 143 33.44 37.40 -12.12
N VAL A 144 32.50 38.22 -12.68
CA VAL A 144 31.49 37.70 -13.61
C VAL A 144 32.10 37.17 -14.91
N VAL A 145 33.12 37.88 -15.45
CA VAL A 145 33.87 37.45 -16.63
C VAL A 145 34.62 36.14 -16.35
N PHE A 146 35.27 36.02 -15.18
CA PHE A 146 35.93 34.78 -14.76
C PHE A 146 34.97 33.59 -14.63
N ILE A 147 33.81 33.80 -14.03
CA ILE A 147 32.75 32.79 -13.92
C ILE A 147 32.23 32.39 -15.31
N ALA A 148 31.98 33.36 -16.18
CA ALA A 148 31.51 33.12 -17.54
C ALA A 148 32.54 32.37 -18.39
N ALA A 149 33.85 32.70 -18.25
CA ALA A 149 34.93 31.99 -18.93
C ALA A 149 35.07 30.54 -18.47
N ASN A 150 34.78 30.25 -17.18
CA ASN A 150 34.86 28.91 -16.60
C ASN A 150 33.46 28.32 -16.30
N ARG A 151 32.48 28.67 -17.11
CA ARG A 151 31.03 28.31 -16.90
C ARG A 151 30.80 26.82 -16.67
N VAL A 152 31.44 25.93 -17.41
CA VAL A 152 31.33 24.47 -17.24
C VAL A 152 31.79 24.00 -15.87
N PHE A 153 32.91 24.59 -15.39
CA PHE A 153 33.44 24.27 -14.06
C PHE A 153 32.51 24.76 -12.93
N PHE A 154 32.07 26.01 -12.99
CA PHE A 154 31.20 26.59 -11.97
C PHE A 154 29.81 25.93 -11.97
N PHE A 155 29.22 25.66 -13.15
CA PHE A 155 27.98 24.94 -13.25
C PHE A 155 28.12 23.49 -12.73
N GLY A 156 29.21 22.82 -13.09
CA GLY A 156 29.53 21.48 -12.62
C GLY A 156 29.74 21.41 -11.11
N ALA A 157 30.50 22.34 -10.54
CA ALA A 157 30.71 22.42 -9.11
C ALA A 157 29.42 22.72 -8.34
N THR A 158 28.64 23.71 -8.78
CA THR A 158 27.37 24.09 -8.12
C THR A 158 26.34 23.00 -8.26
N SER A 159 26.11 22.39 -9.43
CA SER A 159 25.16 21.31 -9.64
C SER A 159 25.55 20.06 -8.84
N THR A 160 26.84 19.72 -8.79
CA THR A 160 27.35 18.57 -8.01
C THR A 160 27.14 18.78 -6.51
N LEU A 161 27.54 19.96 -5.98
CA LEU A 161 27.33 20.26 -4.55
C LEU A 161 25.85 20.35 -4.17
N LEU A 162 25.05 20.98 -5.02
CA LEU A 162 23.62 21.11 -4.79
C LEU A 162 22.94 19.73 -4.77
N LEU A 163 23.21 18.88 -5.75
CA LEU A 163 22.63 17.53 -5.81
C LEU A 163 23.17 16.65 -4.67
N MET A 164 24.46 16.78 -4.31
CA MET A 164 25.02 16.08 -3.16
C MET A 164 24.31 16.46 -1.86
N PHE A 165 24.18 17.75 -1.61
CA PHE A 165 23.53 18.25 -0.38
C PHE A 165 22.04 17.91 -0.36
N LEU A 166 21.36 18.10 -1.48
CA LEU A 166 19.92 17.75 -1.62
C LEU A 166 19.71 16.26 -1.40
N GLY A 167 20.50 15.40 -2.05
CA GLY A 167 20.39 13.95 -1.90
C GLY A 167 20.67 13.49 -0.46
N ALA A 168 21.71 14.04 0.18
CA ALA A 168 22.03 13.73 1.57
C ALA A 168 20.91 14.17 2.53
N THR A 169 20.39 15.41 2.36
CA THR A 169 19.34 15.98 3.21
C THR A 169 18.02 15.22 3.04
N VAL A 170 17.60 14.94 1.82
CA VAL A 170 16.37 14.18 1.53
C VAL A 170 16.47 12.77 2.14
N THR A 171 17.63 12.11 2.00
CA THR A 171 17.84 10.77 2.59
C THR A 171 17.80 10.81 4.12
N TRP A 172 18.42 11.84 4.72
CA TRP A 172 18.40 12.05 6.16
C TRP A 172 16.96 12.20 6.67
N ILE A 173 16.19 13.11 6.05
CA ILE A 173 14.80 13.35 6.41
C ILE A 173 13.95 12.08 6.23
N ALA A 174 14.07 11.41 5.09
CA ALA A 174 13.33 10.17 4.80
C ALA A 174 13.62 9.08 5.83
N GLN A 175 14.90 8.84 6.16
CA GLN A 175 15.29 7.85 7.17
C GLN A 175 14.86 8.25 8.58
N TYR A 176 14.95 9.53 8.93
CA TYR A 176 14.52 10.02 10.25
C TYR A 176 13.02 9.83 10.48
N TYR A 177 12.21 10.08 9.45
CA TYR A 177 10.75 9.93 9.52
C TYR A 177 10.26 8.50 9.23
N TYR A 178 11.11 7.61 8.72
CA TYR A 178 10.73 6.23 8.38
C TYR A 178 10.12 5.45 9.55
N PRO A 179 10.66 5.46 10.81
CA PRO A 179 10.03 4.79 11.93
C PRO A 179 8.65 5.35 12.27
N TYR A 180 8.43 6.66 12.09
CA TYR A 180 7.14 7.31 12.31
C TYR A 180 6.08 6.78 11.33
N ILE A 181 6.44 6.69 10.05
CA ILE A 181 5.54 6.15 9.01
C ILE A 181 5.21 4.69 9.31
N LEU A 182 6.21 3.91 9.74
CA LEU A 182 6.02 2.49 10.04
C LEU A 182 5.11 2.28 11.28
N VAL A 183 5.31 3.05 12.34
CA VAL A 183 4.47 3.02 13.55
C VAL A 183 3.03 3.41 13.19
N ASP A 184 2.85 4.46 12.40
CA ASP A 184 1.53 4.93 11.99
C ASP A 184 0.81 3.90 11.10
N SER A 185 1.52 3.25 10.18
CA SER A 185 0.98 2.13 9.39
C SER A 185 0.57 0.95 10.28
N ARG A 186 1.40 0.57 11.26
CA ARG A 186 1.06 -0.48 12.23
C ARG A 186 -0.14 -0.12 13.07
N ARG A 187 -0.18 1.12 13.62
CA ARG A 187 -1.33 1.64 14.37
C ARG A 187 -2.62 1.46 13.57
N ARG A 188 -2.65 1.95 12.33
CA ARG A 188 -3.83 1.82 11.46
C ARG A 188 -4.22 0.36 11.20
N ASN A 189 -3.24 -0.51 10.96
CA ASN A 189 -3.51 -1.93 10.74
C ASN A 189 -4.09 -2.61 11.99
N ILE A 190 -3.59 -2.28 13.18
CA ILE A 190 -4.14 -2.76 14.46
C ILE A 190 -5.57 -2.24 14.64
N ASP A 191 -5.81 -0.93 14.49
CA ASP A 191 -7.11 -0.31 14.71
C ASP A 191 -8.21 -0.91 13.82
N VAL A 192 -7.91 -1.17 12.56
CA VAL A 192 -8.86 -1.78 11.60
C VAL A 192 -9.13 -3.26 11.90
N MET A 193 -8.14 -4.01 12.42
CA MET A 193 -8.27 -5.44 12.67
C MET A 193 -8.73 -5.78 14.07
N LEU A 194 -8.54 -4.89 15.05
CA LEU A 194 -8.86 -5.11 16.45
C LEU A 194 -10.33 -5.50 16.70
N PRO A 195 -11.34 -4.84 16.12
CA PRO A 195 -12.73 -5.24 16.30
C PRO A 195 -12.99 -6.69 15.92
N HIS A 196 -12.41 -7.13 14.80
CA HIS A 196 -12.55 -8.50 14.30
C HIS A 196 -11.77 -9.52 15.13
N ALA A 197 -10.62 -9.12 15.68
CA ALA A 197 -9.83 -9.94 16.60
C ALA A 197 -10.57 -10.15 17.93
N ILE A 198 -11.23 -9.12 18.46
CA ILE A 198 -12.06 -9.22 19.66
C ILE A 198 -13.24 -10.18 19.43
N VAL A 199 -13.95 -10.08 18.28
CA VAL A 199 -15.00 -11.03 17.90
C VAL A 199 -14.48 -12.46 17.81
N TYR A 200 -13.28 -12.66 17.28
CA TYR A 200 -12.65 -13.98 17.21
C TYR A 200 -12.36 -14.54 18.61
N MET A 201 -11.75 -13.73 19.50
CA MET A 201 -11.49 -14.13 20.88
C MET A 201 -12.79 -14.40 21.65
N TYR A 202 -13.81 -13.56 21.45
CA TYR A 202 -15.16 -13.77 22.00
C TYR A 202 -15.76 -15.10 21.53
N ALA A 203 -15.71 -15.38 20.25
CA ALA A 203 -16.26 -16.63 19.69
C ALA A 203 -15.59 -17.87 20.27
N LEU A 204 -14.27 -17.87 20.44
CA LEU A 204 -13.51 -18.97 21.04
C LEU A 204 -13.78 -19.13 22.52
N SER A 205 -13.78 -18.02 23.29
CA SER A 205 -14.07 -18.01 24.71
C SER A 205 -15.50 -18.48 24.99
N TYR A 206 -16.47 -18.00 24.21
CA TYR A 206 -17.87 -18.43 24.32
C TYR A 206 -18.06 -19.90 23.90
N GLY A 207 -17.21 -20.41 23.00
CA GLY A 207 -17.12 -21.82 22.64
C GLY A 207 -16.60 -22.73 23.76
N GLY A 208 -16.16 -22.16 24.89
CA GLY A 208 -15.67 -22.90 26.06
C GLY A 208 -14.15 -23.08 26.11
N MET A 209 -13.39 -22.31 25.30
CA MET A 209 -11.93 -22.33 25.34
C MET A 209 -11.43 -21.46 26.51
N ASP A 210 -10.45 -21.95 27.26
CA ASP A 210 -9.80 -21.17 28.32
C ASP A 210 -9.07 -19.96 27.76
N PHE A 211 -9.00 -18.89 28.53
CA PHE A 211 -8.52 -17.59 28.07
C PHE A 211 -7.06 -17.63 27.57
N VAL A 212 -6.16 -18.35 28.23
CA VAL A 212 -4.75 -18.47 27.81
C VAL A 212 -4.67 -19.15 26.45
N THR A 213 -5.47 -20.18 26.22
CA THR A 213 -5.55 -20.86 24.92
C THR A 213 -6.16 -19.93 23.86
N VAL A 214 -7.15 -19.11 24.19
CA VAL A 214 -7.68 -18.08 23.29
C VAL A 214 -6.58 -17.11 22.81
N LEU A 215 -5.73 -16.62 23.74
CA LEU A 215 -4.60 -15.75 23.40
C LEU A 215 -3.59 -16.46 22.48
N LYS A 216 -3.27 -17.72 22.73
CA LYS A 216 -2.40 -18.52 21.86
C LYS A 216 -2.97 -18.67 20.45
N ARG A 217 -4.27 -18.97 20.33
CA ARG A 217 -4.94 -19.09 19.03
C ARG A 217 -5.01 -17.75 18.30
N MET A 218 -5.12 -16.66 19.05
CA MET A 218 -5.05 -15.31 18.46
C MET A 218 -3.64 -15.02 17.94
N ALA A 219 -2.58 -15.36 18.68
CA ALA A 219 -1.20 -15.22 18.24
C ALA A 219 -0.89 -16.06 16.98
N GLU A 220 -1.36 -17.31 16.92
CA GLU A 220 -1.22 -18.21 15.76
C GLU A 220 -1.99 -17.74 14.53
N ALA A 221 -2.86 -16.75 14.66
CA ALA A 221 -3.72 -16.27 13.58
C ALA A 221 -3.14 -15.09 12.78
N GLU A 222 -1.80 -14.95 12.72
CA GLU A 222 -1.06 -13.89 12.03
C GLU A 222 -1.52 -13.69 10.59
N ASP A 223 -1.67 -14.76 9.81
CA ASP A 223 -2.14 -14.70 8.41
C ASP A 223 -3.50 -14.01 8.22
N THR A 224 -4.28 -13.88 9.29
CA THR A 224 -5.65 -13.37 9.22
C THR A 224 -5.82 -12.04 9.92
N TYR A 225 -5.18 -11.87 11.09
CA TYR A 225 -5.31 -10.68 11.93
C TYR A 225 -4.05 -9.81 11.95
N GLY A 226 -2.97 -10.24 11.25
CA GLY A 226 -1.77 -9.46 11.01
C GLY A 226 -1.16 -8.90 12.29
N GLU A 227 -1.04 -7.58 12.37
CA GLU A 227 -0.37 -6.90 13.47
C GLU A 227 -1.03 -7.13 14.85
N VAL A 228 -2.36 -7.35 14.90
CA VAL A 228 -3.03 -7.69 16.18
C VAL A 228 -2.56 -9.03 16.70
N ALA A 229 -2.43 -10.03 15.81
CA ALA A 229 -1.89 -11.34 16.22
C ALA A 229 -0.45 -11.22 16.73
N HIS A 230 0.37 -10.36 16.12
CA HIS A 230 1.71 -10.08 16.61
C HIS A 230 1.76 -9.41 17.99
N GLU A 231 0.75 -8.56 18.34
CA GLU A 231 0.66 -8.00 19.69
C GLU A 231 0.40 -9.11 20.73
N PHE A 232 -0.50 -10.04 20.42
CA PHE A 232 -0.77 -11.19 21.30
C PHE A 232 0.35 -12.24 21.28
N ASP A 233 1.11 -12.40 20.20
CA ASP A 233 2.32 -13.24 20.17
C ASP A 233 3.37 -12.75 21.17
N MET A 234 3.49 -11.43 21.38
CA MET A 234 4.35 -10.91 22.43
C MET A 234 3.89 -11.35 23.83
N VAL A 235 2.58 -11.28 24.09
CA VAL A 235 2.02 -11.72 25.39
C VAL A 235 2.30 -13.20 25.62
N VAL A 236 2.01 -14.03 24.63
CA VAL A 236 2.23 -15.49 24.71
C VAL A 236 3.70 -15.81 24.91
N ARG A 237 4.59 -15.16 24.17
CA ARG A 237 6.02 -15.35 24.27
C ARG A 237 6.58 -14.87 25.62
N ASP A 238 6.05 -13.77 26.15
CA ASP A 238 6.45 -13.24 27.46
C ASP A 238 6.10 -14.24 28.58
N VAL A 239 4.96 -14.91 28.48
CA VAL A 239 4.55 -15.97 29.41
C VAL A 239 5.37 -17.26 29.19
N GLU A 240 5.45 -17.78 27.97
CA GLU A 240 6.01 -19.11 27.68
C GLU A 240 7.53 -19.15 27.66
N VAL A 241 8.18 -18.11 27.14
CA VAL A 241 9.64 -18.09 26.95
C VAL A 241 10.34 -17.35 28.10
N PHE A 242 9.77 -16.24 28.56
CA PHE A 242 10.40 -15.44 29.62
C PHE A 242 9.88 -15.78 31.02
N GLY A 243 8.79 -16.57 31.12
CA GLY A 243 8.25 -17.04 32.41
C GLY A 243 7.57 -15.93 33.22
N ASN A 244 7.20 -14.82 32.61
CA ASN A 244 6.45 -13.78 33.29
C ASN A 244 5.00 -14.23 33.52
N ASP A 245 4.37 -13.68 34.57
CA ASP A 245 2.93 -13.89 34.76
C ASP A 245 2.10 -13.20 33.67
N LEU A 246 0.87 -13.65 33.50
CA LEU A 246 -0.02 -13.15 32.45
C LEU A 246 -0.32 -11.64 32.57
N PHE A 247 -0.46 -11.14 33.81
CA PHE A 247 -0.73 -9.71 34.05
C PHE A 247 0.45 -8.85 33.64
N THR A 248 1.66 -9.26 33.99
CA THR A 248 2.90 -8.58 33.58
C THR A 248 3.07 -8.63 32.06
N ALA A 249 2.80 -9.77 31.43
CA ALA A 249 2.89 -9.93 29.98
C ALA A 249 1.91 -9.00 29.23
N ILE A 250 0.65 -8.92 29.67
CA ILE A 250 -0.35 -8.02 29.07
C ILE A 250 0.05 -6.55 29.31
N ARG A 251 0.54 -6.20 30.51
CA ARG A 251 1.02 -4.84 30.83
C ARG A 251 2.21 -4.44 29.96
N ASN A 252 3.12 -5.36 29.70
CA ASN A 252 4.25 -5.13 28.79
C ASN A 252 3.79 -4.88 27.35
N ALA A 253 2.85 -5.67 26.85
CA ALA A 253 2.26 -5.49 25.51
C ALA A 253 1.52 -4.14 25.40
N ARG A 254 0.74 -3.78 26.42
CA ARG A 254 0.04 -2.49 26.53
C ARG A 254 1.00 -1.30 26.40
N ASN A 255 2.15 -1.34 27.10
CA ASN A 255 3.12 -0.25 27.09
C ASN A 255 3.88 -0.12 25.76
N LEU A 256 3.97 -1.20 24.97
CA LEU A 256 4.74 -1.26 23.73
C LEU A 256 3.88 -1.13 22.46
N THR A 257 2.57 -1.29 22.57
CA THR A 257 1.70 -1.20 21.39
C THR A 257 1.76 0.18 20.74
N ALA A 258 1.59 0.20 19.40
CA ALA A 258 1.51 1.42 18.63
C ALA A 258 0.10 2.03 18.62
N SER A 259 -0.93 1.23 18.97
CA SER A 259 -2.34 1.60 18.87
C SER A 259 -2.90 1.98 20.22
N GLU A 260 -3.49 3.16 20.31
CA GLU A 260 -4.21 3.65 21.48
C GLU A 260 -5.48 2.83 21.77
N ASN A 261 -6.14 2.33 20.69
CA ASN A 261 -7.28 1.45 20.83
C ASN A 261 -6.88 0.11 21.46
N MET A 262 -5.74 -0.45 21.06
CA MET A 262 -5.19 -1.68 21.63
C MET A 262 -4.71 -1.46 23.06
N GLU A 263 -4.09 -0.32 23.36
CA GLU A 263 -3.69 0.07 24.73
C GLU A 263 -4.90 0.10 25.66
N THR A 264 -5.99 0.78 25.26
CA THR A 264 -7.24 0.85 26.03
C THR A 264 -7.85 -0.54 26.23
N PHE A 265 -7.91 -1.35 25.17
CA PHE A 265 -8.44 -2.71 25.24
C PHE A 265 -7.67 -3.60 26.22
N LEU A 266 -6.33 -3.51 26.23
CA LEU A 266 -5.48 -4.26 27.15
C LEU A 266 -5.60 -3.76 28.61
N ASP A 267 -5.81 -2.46 28.82
CA ASP A 267 -6.10 -1.89 30.15
C ASP A 267 -7.45 -2.37 30.70
N ASP A 268 -8.49 -2.32 29.88
CA ASP A 268 -9.82 -2.80 30.25
C ASP A 268 -9.76 -4.32 30.58
N MET A 269 -9.02 -5.09 29.78
CA MET A 269 -8.77 -6.52 29.99
C MET A 269 -8.04 -6.78 31.31
N LEU A 270 -6.98 -6.03 31.61
CA LEU A 270 -6.25 -6.14 32.89
C LEU A 270 -7.18 -5.87 34.06
N SER A 271 -8.03 -4.86 34.00
CA SER A 271 -8.98 -4.52 35.06
C SER A 271 -9.99 -5.64 35.33
N VAL A 272 -10.49 -6.30 34.29
CA VAL A 272 -11.41 -7.44 34.41
C VAL A 272 -10.71 -8.67 34.99
N LEU A 273 -9.48 -8.95 34.56
CA LEU A 273 -8.70 -10.07 35.08
C LEU A 273 -8.34 -9.85 36.54
N ASP A 274 -7.95 -8.63 36.94
CA ASP A 274 -7.59 -8.28 38.33
C ASP A 274 -8.79 -8.39 39.28
N SER A 275 -9.98 -8.01 38.79
CA SER A 275 -11.23 -8.15 39.56
C SER A 275 -11.79 -9.57 39.60
N GLY A 276 -11.21 -10.53 38.90
CA GLY A 276 -11.76 -11.88 38.75
C GLY A 276 -13.06 -11.94 37.96
N GLY A 277 -13.33 -10.95 37.08
CA GLY A 277 -14.54 -10.83 36.27
C GLY A 277 -14.64 -11.90 35.18
N ASN A 278 -15.83 -11.96 34.57
CA ASN A 278 -16.09 -12.89 33.47
C ASN A 278 -15.49 -12.38 32.15
N VAL A 279 -14.38 -12.97 31.73
CA VAL A 279 -13.66 -12.59 30.51
C VAL A 279 -14.54 -12.77 29.24
N THR A 280 -15.41 -13.77 29.20
CA THR A 280 -16.27 -14.00 28.03
C THR A 280 -17.31 -12.89 27.87
N GLU A 281 -17.88 -12.42 28.97
CA GLU A 281 -18.83 -11.31 29.00
C GLU A 281 -18.13 -9.99 28.64
N PHE A 282 -16.94 -9.74 29.19
CA PHE A 282 -16.10 -8.62 28.81
C PHE A 282 -15.81 -8.61 27.31
N LEU A 283 -15.36 -9.72 26.72
CA LEU A 283 -15.07 -9.82 25.29
C LEU A 283 -16.31 -9.58 24.42
N ARG A 284 -17.50 -9.96 24.91
CA ARG A 284 -18.79 -9.66 24.23
C ARG A 284 -19.03 -8.16 24.19
N ASP A 285 -18.95 -7.51 25.34
CA ASP A 285 -19.26 -6.08 25.45
C ASP A 285 -18.22 -5.24 24.68
N GLU A 286 -16.95 -5.61 24.75
CA GLU A 286 -15.89 -4.98 23.96
C GLU A 286 -16.07 -5.23 22.43
N SER A 287 -16.51 -6.43 22.05
CA SER A 287 -16.86 -6.73 20.65
C SER A 287 -17.92 -5.77 20.11
N ASP A 288 -18.99 -5.53 20.85
CA ASP A 288 -20.07 -4.63 20.45
C ASP A 288 -19.58 -3.16 20.42
N LYS A 289 -18.85 -2.73 21.44
CA LYS A 289 -18.25 -1.38 21.56
C LYS A 289 -17.27 -1.07 20.39
N TYR A 290 -16.31 -1.97 20.14
CA TYR A 290 -15.34 -1.76 19.06
C TYR A 290 -15.94 -1.89 17.66
N MET A 291 -16.97 -2.70 17.48
CA MET A 291 -17.70 -2.80 16.22
C MET A 291 -18.48 -1.50 15.92
N GLN A 292 -19.13 -0.90 16.91
CA GLN A 292 -19.77 0.40 16.79
C GLN A 292 -18.74 1.50 16.48
N ARG A 293 -17.62 1.53 17.19
CA ARG A 293 -16.53 2.47 16.95
C ARG A 293 -15.96 2.36 15.53
N SER A 294 -15.80 1.14 15.04
CA SER A 294 -15.37 0.89 13.65
C SER A 294 -16.35 1.46 12.61
N GLN A 295 -17.66 1.42 12.88
CA GLN A 295 -18.67 2.04 12.02
C GLN A 295 -18.54 3.58 12.01
N GLU A 296 -18.29 4.20 13.16
CA GLU A 296 -18.07 5.64 13.26
C GLU A 296 -16.78 6.08 12.54
N GLU A 297 -15.70 5.32 12.69
CA GLU A 297 -14.43 5.59 11.99
C GLU A 297 -14.60 5.46 10.47
N GLN A 298 -15.34 4.44 10.02
CA GLN A 298 -15.68 4.29 8.60
C GLN A 298 -16.49 5.49 8.09
N LYS A 299 -17.45 6.00 8.87
CA LYS A 299 -18.24 7.17 8.48
C LYS A 299 -17.34 8.41 8.32
N ARG A 300 -16.43 8.67 9.27
CA ARG A 300 -15.45 9.77 9.15
C ARG A 300 -14.55 9.62 7.91
N PHE A 301 -14.15 8.40 7.61
CA PHE A 301 -13.38 8.11 6.39
C PHE A 301 -14.18 8.47 5.11
N LEU A 302 -15.46 8.14 5.06
CA LEU A 302 -16.34 8.48 3.94
C LEU A 302 -16.53 10.00 3.81
N GLU A 303 -16.66 10.73 4.92
CA GLU A 303 -16.71 12.18 4.95
C GLU A 303 -15.39 12.80 4.40
N ALA A 304 -14.25 12.23 4.74
CA ALA A 304 -12.96 12.67 4.17
C ALA A 304 -12.86 12.41 2.66
N LEU A 305 -13.36 11.29 2.16
CA LEU A 305 -13.44 11.01 0.72
C LEU A 305 -14.41 11.97 -0.01
N ALA A 306 -15.50 12.39 0.66
CA ALA A 306 -16.39 13.41 0.15
C ALA A 306 -15.66 14.73 -0.08
N MET A 307 -14.94 15.22 0.93
CA MET A 307 -14.12 16.44 0.80
C MET A 307 -13.09 16.33 -0.33
N LEU A 308 -12.42 15.18 -0.45
CA LEU A 308 -11.47 14.97 -1.55
C LEU A 308 -12.15 15.01 -2.92
N SER A 309 -13.39 14.53 -3.04
CA SER A 309 -14.13 14.62 -4.30
C SER A 309 -14.45 16.08 -4.68
N GLU A 310 -14.74 16.92 -3.71
CA GLU A 310 -14.92 18.37 -3.94
C GLU A 310 -13.60 19.04 -4.36
N VAL A 311 -12.51 18.73 -3.67
CA VAL A 311 -11.16 19.21 -4.03
C VAL A 311 -10.80 18.77 -5.44
N PHE A 312 -11.14 17.55 -5.85
CA PHE A 312 -10.91 17.05 -7.20
C PHE A 312 -11.58 17.95 -8.26
N ILE A 313 -12.86 18.29 -8.06
CA ILE A 313 -13.59 19.13 -9.02
C ILE A 313 -12.93 20.49 -9.14
N VAL A 314 -12.57 21.13 -8.03
CA VAL A 314 -11.94 22.44 -8.05
C VAL A 314 -10.54 22.37 -8.69
N ALA A 315 -9.71 21.43 -8.29
CA ALA A 315 -8.31 21.34 -8.69
C ALA A 315 -8.12 20.78 -10.13
N PHE A 316 -8.98 19.85 -10.56
CA PHE A 316 -8.79 19.13 -11.84
C PHE A 316 -9.86 19.40 -12.91
N VAL A 317 -10.96 20.09 -12.53
CA VAL A 317 -11.97 20.50 -13.51
C VAL A 317 -11.96 22.04 -13.61
N ALA A 318 -12.28 22.76 -12.57
CA ALA A 318 -12.43 24.19 -12.62
C ALA A 318 -11.11 24.95 -12.84
N ALA A 319 -10.06 24.63 -12.10
CA ALA A 319 -8.79 25.32 -12.19
C ALA A 319 -8.09 25.13 -13.55
N PRO A 320 -7.97 23.91 -14.12
CA PRO A 320 -7.41 23.75 -15.46
C PRO A 320 -8.22 24.44 -16.55
N LEU A 321 -9.57 24.40 -16.49
CA LEU A 321 -10.42 25.14 -17.44
C LEU A 321 -10.16 26.63 -17.38
N PHE A 322 -10.14 27.21 -16.19
CA PHE A 322 -9.86 28.63 -15.99
C PHE A 322 -8.47 29.01 -16.54
N LEU A 323 -7.45 28.20 -16.26
CA LEU A 323 -6.10 28.44 -16.75
C LEU A 323 -6.01 28.32 -18.28
N ILE A 324 -6.62 27.29 -18.86
CA ILE A 324 -6.66 27.10 -20.34
C ILE A 324 -7.31 28.31 -21.00
N ILE A 325 -8.48 28.74 -20.54
CA ILE A 325 -9.21 29.90 -21.09
C ILE A 325 -8.35 31.16 -20.96
N THR A 326 -7.76 31.41 -19.79
CA THR A 326 -6.94 32.59 -19.54
C THR A 326 -5.69 32.61 -20.44
N LEU A 327 -5.02 31.46 -20.59
CA LEU A 327 -3.81 31.35 -21.42
C LEU A 327 -4.12 31.51 -22.92
N ILE A 328 -5.23 30.97 -23.41
CA ILE A 328 -5.70 31.17 -24.76
C ILE A 328 -5.90 32.68 -24.99
N MET A 329 -6.61 33.34 -24.09
CA MET A 329 -6.85 34.77 -24.15
C MET A 329 -5.53 35.58 -24.18
N MET A 330 -4.56 35.24 -23.32
CA MET A 330 -3.23 35.85 -23.30
C MET A 330 -2.44 35.63 -24.60
N THR A 331 -2.55 34.46 -25.21
CA THR A 331 -1.88 34.18 -26.47
C THR A 331 -2.44 35.02 -27.61
N PHE A 332 -3.77 35.22 -27.66
CA PHE A 332 -4.39 36.10 -28.62
C PHE A 332 -4.03 37.60 -28.44
N LEU A 333 -3.68 37.99 -27.21
CA LEU A 333 -3.19 39.37 -26.90
C LEU A 333 -1.68 39.55 -27.21
N GLY A 334 -1.03 38.54 -27.86
CA GLY A 334 0.38 38.62 -28.28
C GLY A 334 1.41 38.31 -27.20
N SER A 335 1.00 37.72 -26.06
CA SER A 335 1.92 37.27 -25.03
C SER A 335 2.27 35.78 -25.21
N ALA A 336 3.50 35.38 -24.86
CA ALA A 336 4.04 34.02 -25.03
C ALA A 336 3.38 32.98 -24.08
N GLY A 337 2.04 32.82 -24.17
CA GLY A 337 1.27 31.87 -23.33
C GLY A 337 1.34 30.40 -23.77
N PHE A 338 1.77 30.13 -25.01
CA PHE A 338 1.71 28.79 -25.60
C PHE A 338 2.54 27.73 -24.86
N GLY A 339 3.79 28.06 -24.48
CA GLY A 339 4.65 27.15 -23.73
C GLY A 339 4.08 26.80 -22.36
N MET A 340 3.36 27.73 -21.72
CA MET A 340 2.72 27.50 -20.43
C MET A 340 1.49 26.61 -20.55
N LEU A 341 0.72 26.74 -21.64
CA LEU A 341 -0.40 25.86 -21.97
C LEU A 341 0.07 24.41 -22.17
N PHE A 342 1.17 24.25 -22.92
CA PHE A 342 1.80 22.94 -23.11
C PHE A 342 2.25 22.31 -21.80
N ALA A 343 2.88 23.11 -20.91
CA ALA A 343 3.30 22.64 -19.58
C ALA A 343 2.11 22.22 -18.69
N ILE A 344 0.98 22.92 -18.75
CA ILE A 344 -0.21 22.56 -17.99
C ILE A 344 -0.76 21.22 -18.48
N VAL A 345 -0.95 21.03 -19.77
CA VAL A 345 -1.59 19.82 -20.33
C VAL A 345 -0.72 18.57 -20.17
N TYR A 346 0.60 18.67 -20.40
CA TYR A 346 1.47 17.51 -20.44
C TYR A 346 2.28 17.26 -19.16
N LEU A 347 2.40 18.25 -18.27
CA LEU A 347 3.17 18.11 -17.04
C LEU A 347 2.30 18.28 -15.79
N VAL A 348 1.65 19.46 -15.64
CA VAL A 348 0.94 19.79 -14.39
C VAL A 348 -0.27 18.89 -14.20
N LEU A 349 -1.08 18.69 -15.22
CA LEU A 349 -2.32 17.94 -15.14
C LEU A 349 -2.07 16.43 -14.90
N PRO A 350 -1.21 15.73 -15.66
CA PRO A 350 -0.91 14.32 -15.35
C PRO A 350 -0.22 14.12 -14.02
N LEU A 351 0.76 14.97 -13.68
CA LEU A 351 1.50 14.87 -12.42
C LEU A 351 0.57 15.13 -11.22
N GLY A 352 -0.29 16.13 -11.34
CA GLY A 352 -1.29 16.44 -10.33
C GLY A 352 -2.28 15.30 -10.12
N MET A 353 -2.78 14.67 -11.20
CA MET A 353 -3.67 13.51 -11.10
C MET A 353 -2.98 12.31 -10.45
N VAL A 354 -1.74 12.01 -10.82
CA VAL A 354 -0.97 10.95 -10.18
C VAL A 354 -0.77 11.26 -8.70
N GLY A 355 -0.42 12.50 -8.35
CA GLY A 355 -0.31 12.94 -6.96
C GLY A 355 -1.62 12.78 -6.19
N PHE A 356 -2.75 13.12 -6.81
CA PHE A 356 -4.06 12.96 -6.21
C PHE A 356 -4.45 11.47 -6.01
N ILE A 357 -4.17 10.61 -7.01
CA ILE A 357 -4.38 9.15 -6.90
C ILE A 357 -3.56 8.59 -5.73
N VAL A 358 -2.29 9.00 -5.60
CA VAL A 358 -1.43 8.58 -4.49
C VAL A 358 -2.00 9.06 -3.16
N LEU A 359 -2.46 10.31 -3.07
CA LEU A 359 -3.07 10.87 -1.86
C LEU A 359 -4.31 10.05 -1.43
N VAL A 360 -5.25 9.81 -2.35
CA VAL A 360 -6.46 9.01 -2.07
C VAL A 360 -6.08 7.57 -1.73
N SER A 361 -5.10 6.99 -2.43
CA SER A 361 -4.60 5.63 -2.18
C SER A 361 -3.99 5.48 -0.78
N MET A 362 -3.21 6.46 -0.32
CA MET A 362 -2.66 6.46 1.04
C MET A 362 -3.75 6.55 2.11
N LEU A 363 -4.79 7.34 1.87
CA LEU A 363 -5.93 7.45 2.78
C LEU A 363 -6.79 6.17 2.80
N SER A 364 -6.90 5.48 1.67
CA SER A 364 -7.71 4.26 1.50
C SER A 364 -6.98 2.97 1.94
N GLU A 365 -5.65 3.01 2.11
CA GLU A 365 -4.82 1.83 2.40
C GLU A 365 -5.28 1.01 3.61
N PRO A 366 -5.66 1.58 4.77
CA PRO A 366 -6.10 0.82 5.93
C PRO A 366 -7.37 0.00 5.68
N TYR A 367 -8.22 0.45 4.78
CA TYR A 367 -9.51 -0.19 4.45
C TYR A 367 -9.41 -1.19 3.28
N ARG A 368 -8.23 -1.36 2.69
CA ARG A 368 -7.95 -2.42 1.73
C ARG A 368 -7.82 -3.74 2.47
N SER A 369 -8.67 -4.70 2.12
CA SER A 369 -8.53 -6.05 2.65
C SER A 369 -7.27 -6.71 2.06
N PRO A 370 -6.23 -6.99 2.86
CA PRO A 370 -5.05 -7.66 2.36
C PRO A 370 -5.43 -9.06 1.85
N ASN A 371 -4.98 -9.39 0.65
CA ASN A 371 -5.08 -10.75 0.11
C ASN A 371 -4.01 -11.63 0.77
N HIS A 372 -4.22 -12.02 2.02
CA HIS A 372 -3.34 -12.99 2.65
C HIS A 372 -3.68 -14.39 2.10
N SER A 373 -2.71 -15.04 1.50
CA SER A 373 -2.76 -16.49 1.30
C SER A 373 -2.58 -17.11 2.68
N VAL A 374 -3.56 -17.88 3.11
CA VAL A 374 -3.37 -18.71 4.32
C VAL A 374 -2.24 -19.68 3.99
N THR A 375 -1.10 -19.54 4.68
CA THR A 375 -0.11 -20.59 4.69
C THR A 375 -0.77 -21.75 5.43
N THR A 376 -1.32 -22.68 4.67
CA THR A 376 -1.65 -23.97 5.20
C THR A 376 -0.30 -24.60 5.50
N ASP A 377 0.14 -24.55 6.76
CA ASP A 377 1.10 -25.52 7.27
C ASP A 377 0.42 -26.89 7.11
N SER A 378 0.39 -27.36 5.89
CA SER A 378 0.30 -28.80 5.70
C SER A 378 1.59 -29.32 6.29
N ASP A 379 1.53 -29.92 7.47
CA ASP A 379 2.51 -30.87 8.03
C ASP A 379 2.76 -32.09 7.09
N PHE A 380 2.42 -31.96 5.85
CA PHE A 380 3.06 -32.70 4.80
C PHE A 380 4.45 -32.09 4.65
N SER A 381 5.37 -32.50 5.54
CA SER A 381 6.79 -32.54 5.25
C SER A 381 6.91 -32.78 3.76
N SER A 382 7.43 -31.77 3.07
CA SER A 382 7.57 -31.86 1.61
C SER A 382 8.20 -33.23 1.35
N PRO A 383 7.73 -34.03 0.37
CA PRO A 383 8.31 -35.33 0.08
C PRO A 383 9.83 -35.28 -0.15
N THR A 384 10.41 -34.11 -0.17
CA THR A 384 11.82 -33.78 -0.25
C THR A 384 12.65 -34.32 0.92
N GLU A 385 12.08 -34.48 2.13
CA GLU A 385 12.84 -35.05 3.27
C GLU A 385 12.91 -36.59 3.25
N TRP A 386 12.04 -37.23 2.46
CA TRP A 386 11.98 -38.69 2.37
C TRP A 386 12.83 -39.32 1.24
N PHE A 387 13.27 -38.51 0.27
CA PHE A 387 14.01 -38.99 -0.89
C PHE A 387 15.35 -38.25 -1.03
N GLY A 388 16.39 -38.83 -0.46
CA GLY A 388 17.76 -38.30 -0.46
C GLY A 388 18.53 -38.45 -1.80
N ASP A 389 17.86 -38.48 -2.95
CA ASP A 389 18.53 -38.69 -4.24
C ASP A 389 18.28 -37.52 -5.21
N ASP A 390 19.34 -36.83 -5.62
CA ASP A 390 19.33 -35.64 -6.51
C ASP A 390 18.64 -35.89 -7.87
N THR A 391 18.66 -37.15 -8.33
CA THR A 391 18.01 -37.57 -9.59
C THR A 391 16.48 -37.49 -9.50
N GLN A 392 15.93 -37.80 -8.33
CA GLN A 392 14.47 -37.74 -8.11
C GLN A 392 13.97 -36.31 -8.00
N HIS A 393 14.79 -35.38 -7.47
CA HIS A 393 14.46 -33.96 -7.44
C HIS A 393 14.28 -33.35 -8.84
N ALA A 394 15.08 -33.78 -9.81
CA ALA A 394 14.96 -33.35 -11.21
C ALA A 394 13.65 -33.87 -11.85
N VAL A 395 13.26 -35.11 -11.54
CA VAL A 395 12.01 -35.71 -12.05
C VAL A 395 10.79 -35.05 -11.44
N ILE A 396 10.78 -34.83 -10.12
CA ILE A 396 9.70 -34.13 -9.40
C ILE A 396 9.55 -32.68 -9.89
N ARG A 397 10.66 -31.99 -10.12
CA ARG A 397 10.66 -30.63 -10.70
C ARG A 397 10.09 -30.61 -12.12
N ARG A 398 10.41 -31.61 -12.95
CA ARG A 398 9.89 -31.77 -14.32
C ARG A 398 8.38 -32.06 -14.32
N ILE A 399 7.91 -32.92 -13.40
CA ILE A 399 6.49 -33.26 -13.23
C ILE A 399 5.72 -32.05 -12.72
N ARG A 400 6.27 -31.28 -11.74
CA ARG A 400 5.66 -30.03 -11.26
C ARG A 400 5.57 -28.99 -12.38
N LEU A 401 6.62 -28.85 -13.20
CA LEU A 401 6.63 -27.94 -14.33
C LEU A 401 5.60 -28.36 -15.40
N ARG A 402 5.54 -29.67 -15.75
CA ARG A 402 4.50 -30.19 -16.64
C ARG A 402 3.10 -29.99 -16.09
N ARG A 403 2.84 -30.32 -14.83
CA ARG A 403 1.53 -30.06 -14.21
C ARG A 403 1.17 -28.57 -14.19
N ARG A 404 2.14 -27.68 -13.96
CA ARG A 404 1.91 -26.22 -14.08
C ARG A 404 1.60 -25.81 -15.51
N LEU A 405 2.29 -26.37 -16.51
CA LEU A 405 2.03 -26.13 -17.93
C LEU A 405 0.69 -26.71 -18.37
N ASP A 406 0.36 -27.94 -17.96
CA ASP A 406 -0.93 -28.59 -18.27
C ASP A 406 -2.10 -27.83 -17.61
N THR A 407 -1.93 -27.36 -16.38
CA THR A 407 -2.93 -26.55 -15.68
C THR A 407 -3.07 -25.17 -16.35
N PHE A 408 -1.97 -24.61 -16.86
CA PHE A 408 -1.97 -23.35 -17.60
C PHE A 408 -2.62 -23.52 -18.99
N LEU A 409 -2.34 -24.60 -19.68
CA LEU A 409 -2.91 -24.88 -21.02
C LEU A 409 -4.40 -25.29 -20.94
N SER A 410 -4.78 -26.07 -19.92
CA SER A 410 -6.17 -26.53 -19.74
C SER A 410 -7.10 -25.45 -19.17
N ALA A 411 -6.58 -24.50 -18.41
CA ALA A 411 -7.36 -23.42 -17.84
C ALA A 411 -6.53 -22.13 -17.69
N PRO A 412 -6.18 -21.45 -18.80
CA PRO A 412 -5.30 -20.28 -18.80
C PRO A 412 -5.88 -19.10 -18.00
N LEU A 413 -7.19 -19.05 -17.83
CA LEU A 413 -7.87 -17.99 -17.07
C LEU A 413 -7.81 -18.17 -15.54
N LYS A 414 -7.46 -19.36 -15.01
CA LYS A 414 -7.39 -19.59 -13.56
C LYS A 414 -6.27 -18.77 -12.86
N PRO A 415 -5.00 -18.79 -13.33
CA PRO A 415 -3.94 -17.98 -12.74
C PRO A 415 -4.16 -16.47 -12.98
N LEU A 416 -4.72 -16.07 -14.14
CA LEU A 416 -5.06 -14.69 -14.44
C LEU A 416 -6.11 -14.12 -13.48
N ARG A 417 -7.10 -14.93 -13.07
CA ARG A 417 -8.10 -14.51 -12.08
C ARG A 417 -7.53 -14.31 -10.68
N ARG A 418 -6.48 -15.05 -10.29
CA ARG A 418 -5.81 -14.84 -8.99
C ARG A 418 -4.94 -13.58 -8.98
N ARG A 419 -4.27 -13.29 -10.10
CA ARG A 419 -3.38 -12.14 -10.28
C ARG A 419 -3.69 -11.46 -11.62
N PRO A 420 -4.60 -10.49 -11.65
CA PRO A 420 -4.98 -9.80 -12.88
C PRO A 420 -3.79 -9.09 -13.56
N GLU A 421 -2.73 -8.80 -12.83
CA GLU A 421 -1.47 -8.24 -13.37
C GLU A 421 -0.82 -9.15 -14.42
N LEU A 422 -1.03 -10.47 -14.34
CA LEU A 422 -0.50 -11.39 -15.34
C LEU A 422 -1.12 -11.21 -16.74
N THR A 423 -2.24 -10.49 -16.84
CA THR A 423 -2.80 -10.12 -18.15
C THR A 423 -1.87 -9.20 -18.94
N LEU A 424 -1.06 -8.36 -18.25
CA LEU A 424 -0.07 -7.51 -18.89
C LEU A 424 0.97 -8.30 -19.69
N LEU A 425 1.31 -9.53 -19.25
CA LEU A 425 2.25 -10.40 -19.96
C LEU A 425 1.79 -10.75 -21.37
N PHE A 426 0.47 -10.78 -21.61
CA PHE A 426 -0.11 -11.08 -22.92
C PHE A 426 -0.55 -9.81 -23.66
N SER A 427 -1.14 -8.83 -22.94
CA SER A 427 -1.67 -7.63 -23.57
C SER A 427 -0.58 -6.63 -23.97
N ALA A 428 0.55 -6.55 -23.24
CA ALA A 428 1.64 -5.66 -23.60
C ALA A 428 2.35 -6.06 -24.91
N PRO A 429 2.72 -7.36 -25.15
CA PRO A 429 3.24 -7.78 -26.44
C PRO A 429 2.24 -7.57 -27.59
N LEU A 430 0.94 -7.78 -27.34
CA LEU A 430 -0.11 -7.56 -28.32
C LEU A 430 -0.21 -6.07 -28.69
N ALA A 431 -0.13 -5.17 -27.72
CA ALA A 431 -0.10 -3.73 -27.96
C ALA A 431 1.17 -3.30 -28.72
N ALA A 432 2.33 -3.88 -28.38
CA ALA A 432 3.57 -3.64 -29.10
C ALA A 432 3.51 -4.14 -30.55
N ALA A 433 2.94 -5.31 -30.80
CA ALA A 433 2.70 -5.83 -32.14
C ALA A 433 1.74 -4.93 -32.94
N TYR A 434 0.64 -4.48 -32.29
CA TYR A 434 -0.27 -3.52 -32.89
C TYR A 434 0.45 -2.22 -33.28
N LEU A 435 1.27 -1.64 -32.40
CA LEU A 435 2.05 -0.43 -32.68
C LEU A 435 3.03 -0.65 -33.84
N GLY A 436 3.68 -1.82 -33.93
CA GLY A 436 4.55 -2.18 -35.04
C GLY A 436 3.80 -2.24 -36.37
N ILE A 437 2.63 -2.88 -36.39
CA ILE A 437 1.77 -2.94 -37.59
C ILE A 437 1.26 -1.54 -37.98
N ALA A 438 0.78 -0.76 -37.00
CA ALA A 438 0.31 0.61 -37.23
C ALA A 438 1.42 1.50 -37.80
N ALA A 439 2.65 1.39 -37.28
CA ALA A 439 3.80 2.13 -37.80
C ALA A 439 4.19 1.74 -39.23
N VAL A 440 4.03 0.45 -39.62
CA VAL A 440 4.29 -0.03 -40.97
C VAL A 440 3.20 0.39 -41.92
N VAL A 441 1.92 0.33 -41.52
CA VAL A 441 0.76 0.59 -42.39
C VAL A 441 0.49 2.10 -42.56
N PHE A 442 0.59 2.86 -41.48
CA PHE A 442 0.24 4.30 -41.44
C PHE A 442 1.46 5.22 -41.36
N GLY A 443 2.67 4.68 -41.32
CA GLY A 443 3.91 5.43 -41.10
C GLY A 443 4.21 5.65 -39.62
N THR A 444 5.47 6.00 -39.31
CA THR A 444 5.86 6.35 -37.93
C THR A 444 5.28 7.71 -37.53
N PRO A 445 4.76 7.86 -36.30
CA PRO A 445 4.23 9.15 -35.85
C PRO A 445 5.36 10.18 -35.81
N SER A 446 5.28 11.19 -36.70
CA SER A 446 6.14 12.37 -36.67
C SER A 446 5.49 13.47 -35.82
N ALA A 447 6.28 14.40 -35.30
CA ALA A 447 5.75 15.55 -34.58
C ALA A 447 4.78 16.36 -35.46
N ASP A 448 5.12 16.52 -36.74
CA ASP A 448 4.25 17.21 -37.72
C ASP A 448 2.95 16.44 -38.02
N GLY A 449 3.00 15.09 -38.01
CA GLY A 449 1.81 14.24 -38.18
C GLY A 449 0.85 14.31 -36.99
N ILE A 450 1.38 14.46 -35.76
CA ILE A 450 0.55 14.64 -34.52
C ILE A 450 -0.16 16.00 -34.58
N LEU A 451 0.47 17.01 -35.14
CA LEU A 451 -0.06 18.36 -35.23
C LEU A 451 -1.04 18.52 -36.42
N SER A 452 -0.76 17.89 -37.56
CA SER A 452 -1.59 18.01 -38.78
C SER A 452 -2.89 17.19 -38.73
N THR A 453 -2.87 16.01 -38.11
CA THR A 453 -4.03 15.12 -37.97
C THR A 453 -4.13 14.56 -36.54
N PRO A 454 -4.39 15.43 -35.53
CA PRO A 454 -4.27 15.07 -34.12
C PRO A 454 -5.21 13.91 -33.74
N PHE A 455 -6.45 13.94 -34.16
CA PHE A 455 -7.44 12.91 -33.85
C PHE A 455 -7.04 11.51 -34.35
N ARG A 456 -6.65 11.41 -35.65
CA ARG A 456 -6.28 10.14 -36.24
C ARG A 456 -5.00 9.57 -35.67
N THR A 457 -3.99 10.39 -35.50
CA THR A 457 -2.67 9.96 -34.97
C THR A 457 -2.77 9.55 -33.52
N THR A 458 -3.43 10.35 -32.68
CA THR A 458 -3.61 10.05 -31.25
C THR A 458 -4.48 8.82 -31.02
N SER A 459 -5.60 8.68 -31.78
CA SER A 459 -6.47 7.51 -31.64
C SER A 459 -5.76 6.20 -32.00
N LEU A 460 -4.95 6.20 -33.08
CA LEU A 460 -4.22 5.01 -33.52
C LEU A 460 -3.00 4.67 -32.65
N PHE A 461 -2.18 5.65 -32.31
CA PHE A 461 -0.89 5.38 -31.67
C PHE A 461 -0.92 5.48 -30.14
N LEU A 462 -1.89 6.18 -29.54
CA LEU A 462 -2.00 6.33 -28.09
C LEU A 462 -3.21 5.58 -27.53
N VAL A 463 -4.42 5.84 -28.06
CA VAL A 463 -5.66 5.32 -27.46
C VAL A 463 -5.86 3.84 -27.77
N ALA A 464 -5.65 3.39 -29.00
CA ALA A 464 -5.85 1.99 -29.36
C ALA A 464 -4.91 1.04 -28.58
N PRO A 465 -3.59 1.29 -28.46
CA PRO A 465 -2.73 0.48 -27.59
C PRO A 465 -3.16 0.50 -26.12
N PHE A 466 -3.58 1.66 -25.60
CA PHE A 466 -4.13 1.76 -24.24
C PHE A 466 -5.35 0.85 -24.08
N LEU A 467 -6.29 0.86 -25.02
CA LEU A 467 -7.49 0.01 -24.98
C LEU A 467 -7.12 -1.49 -25.07
N VAL A 468 -6.14 -1.85 -25.90
CA VAL A 468 -5.65 -3.25 -26.02
C VAL A 468 -5.09 -3.76 -24.72
N VAL A 469 -4.43 -2.91 -23.93
CA VAL A 469 -3.88 -3.28 -22.62
C VAL A 469 -4.94 -3.21 -21.52
N ALA A 470 -5.68 -2.13 -21.45
CA ALA A 470 -6.61 -1.83 -20.36
C ALA A 470 -7.85 -2.73 -20.38
N THR A 471 -8.41 -3.08 -21.56
CA THR A 471 -9.65 -3.84 -21.68
C THR A 471 -9.55 -5.25 -21.08
N PRO A 472 -8.58 -6.11 -21.46
CA PRO A 472 -8.50 -7.45 -20.88
C PRO A 472 -8.18 -7.43 -19.38
N MET A 473 -7.34 -6.48 -18.93
CA MET A 473 -7.03 -6.31 -17.53
C MET A 473 -8.27 -5.91 -16.72
N SER A 474 -9.06 -4.96 -17.22
CA SER A 474 -10.31 -4.52 -16.61
C SER A 474 -11.34 -5.65 -16.50
N ILE A 475 -11.52 -6.44 -17.59
CA ILE A 475 -12.49 -7.56 -17.61
C ILE A 475 -12.12 -8.63 -16.57
N VAL A 476 -10.85 -9.05 -16.56
CA VAL A 476 -10.38 -10.10 -15.63
C VAL A 476 -10.47 -9.63 -14.18
N HIS A 477 -10.10 -8.37 -13.92
CA HIS A 477 -10.21 -7.77 -12.59
C HIS A 477 -11.67 -7.73 -12.12
N GLU A 478 -12.57 -7.23 -12.95
CA GLU A 478 -14.01 -7.11 -12.63
C GLU A 478 -14.66 -8.49 -12.41
N GLN A 479 -14.32 -9.51 -13.23
CA GLN A 479 -14.82 -10.87 -13.03
C GLN A 479 -14.37 -11.47 -11.70
N SER A 480 -13.09 -11.27 -11.32
CA SER A 480 -12.54 -11.74 -10.05
C SER A 480 -13.24 -11.06 -8.87
N ARG A 481 -13.48 -9.76 -8.99
CA ARG A 481 -14.16 -8.96 -7.97
C ARG A 481 -15.62 -9.38 -7.79
N ARG A 482 -16.37 -9.53 -8.89
CA ARG A 482 -17.76 -10.00 -8.85
C ARG A 482 -17.88 -11.37 -8.17
N GLN A 483 -16.95 -12.27 -8.45
CA GLN A 483 -16.92 -13.59 -7.83
C GLN A 483 -16.69 -13.50 -6.31
N ARG A 484 -15.72 -12.68 -5.86
CA ARG A 484 -15.44 -12.46 -4.43
C ARG A 484 -16.65 -11.86 -3.72
N ARG A 485 -17.29 -10.84 -4.30
CA ARG A 485 -18.50 -10.22 -3.77
C ARG A 485 -19.67 -11.20 -3.68
N HIS A 486 -19.85 -12.05 -4.68
CA HIS A 486 -20.90 -13.07 -4.66
C HIS A 486 -20.71 -14.04 -3.48
N VAL A 487 -19.48 -14.48 -3.21
CA VAL A 487 -19.20 -15.34 -2.05
C VAL A 487 -19.44 -14.60 -0.73
N ALA A 488 -18.89 -13.38 -0.59
CA ALA A 488 -19.05 -12.57 0.61
C ALA A 488 -20.51 -12.28 0.94
N SER A 489 -21.33 -12.01 -0.08
CA SER A 489 -22.77 -11.73 0.10
C SER A 489 -23.62 -12.94 0.53
N ARG A 490 -23.17 -14.17 0.23
CA ARG A 490 -23.85 -15.41 0.59
C ARG A 490 -23.35 -16.05 1.88
N LEU A 491 -22.23 -15.57 2.39
CA LEU A 491 -21.57 -16.15 3.56
C LEU A 491 -22.41 -16.04 4.84
N PRO A 492 -23.04 -14.90 5.18
CA PRO A 492 -23.89 -14.81 6.38
C PRO A 492 -25.04 -15.83 6.38
N ASP A 493 -25.76 -15.94 5.25
CA ASP A 493 -26.89 -16.87 5.12
C ASP A 493 -26.42 -18.34 5.23
N ALA A 494 -25.23 -18.64 4.67
CA ALA A 494 -24.61 -19.97 4.78
C ALA A 494 -24.30 -20.33 6.24
N LEU A 495 -23.77 -19.37 7.00
CA LEU A 495 -23.45 -19.56 8.42
C LEU A 495 -24.70 -19.69 9.28
N ASP A 496 -25.77 -18.95 9.00
CA ASP A 496 -27.04 -19.09 9.70
C ASP A 496 -27.68 -20.47 9.50
N ILE A 497 -27.61 -20.99 8.26
CA ILE A 497 -28.07 -22.36 7.98
C ILE A 497 -27.23 -23.40 8.74
N LEU A 498 -25.90 -23.21 8.78
CA LEU A 498 -25.01 -24.08 9.54
C LEU A 498 -25.29 -24.00 11.04
N ALA A 499 -25.48 -22.80 11.60
CA ALA A 499 -25.79 -22.58 13.01
C ALA A 499 -27.11 -23.25 13.38
N SER A 500 -28.16 -23.00 12.61
CA SER A 500 -29.50 -23.57 12.83
C SER A 500 -29.51 -25.08 12.71
N SER A 501 -28.81 -25.64 11.69
CA SER A 501 -28.70 -27.09 11.52
C SER A 501 -27.93 -27.74 12.68
N ASN A 502 -26.85 -27.12 13.13
CA ASN A 502 -26.07 -27.63 14.26
C ASN A 502 -26.85 -27.56 15.58
N GLN A 503 -27.64 -26.50 15.78
CA GLN A 503 -28.57 -26.38 16.92
C GLN A 503 -29.60 -27.51 16.95
N MET A 504 -30.02 -28.00 15.79
CA MET A 504 -30.95 -29.16 15.66
C MET A 504 -30.23 -30.51 15.76
N GLY A 505 -28.91 -30.53 16.08
CA GLY A 505 -28.13 -31.76 16.22
C GLY A 505 -27.56 -32.30 14.91
N VAL A 506 -27.69 -31.61 13.78
CA VAL A 506 -27.08 -32.02 12.52
C VAL A 506 -25.59 -31.76 12.57
N SER A 507 -24.79 -32.76 12.15
CA SER A 507 -23.34 -32.61 12.10
C SER A 507 -22.92 -31.51 11.12
N LEU A 508 -21.78 -30.85 11.38
CA LEU A 508 -21.28 -29.82 10.46
C LEU A 508 -21.06 -30.34 9.04
N VAL A 509 -20.61 -31.57 8.91
CA VAL A 509 -20.36 -32.21 7.60
C VAL A 509 -21.66 -32.31 6.78
N GLU A 510 -22.75 -32.67 7.43
CA GLU A 510 -24.07 -32.69 6.78
C GLU A 510 -24.63 -31.28 6.58
N GLY A 511 -24.37 -30.37 7.50
CA GLY A 511 -24.68 -28.95 7.40
C GLY A 511 -24.07 -28.32 6.15
N PHE A 512 -22.79 -28.58 5.84
CA PHE A 512 -22.19 -28.14 4.58
C PHE A 512 -22.90 -28.68 3.35
N GLY A 513 -23.41 -29.90 3.42
CA GLY A 513 -24.27 -30.48 2.38
C GLY A 513 -25.61 -29.75 2.21
N LEU A 514 -26.23 -29.30 3.31
CA LEU A 514 -27.46 -28.51 3.31
C LEU A 514 -27.21 -27.13 2.68
N VAL A 515 -26.18 -26.44 3.11
CA VAL A 515 -25.79 -25.13 2.54
C VAL A 515 -25.48 -25.26 1.05
N ALA A 516 -24.73 -26.28 0.64
CA ALA A 516 -24.38 -26.51 -0.77
C ALA A 516 -25.57 -26.80 -1.70
N ARG A 517 -26.74 -27.15 -1.15
CA ARG A 517 -28.00 -27.25 -1.90
C ARG A 517 -28.74 -25.93 -2.03
N ASN A 518 -28.56 -25.02 -1.06
CA ASN A 518 -29.24 -23.71 -1.01
C ASN A 518 -28.43 -22.59 -1.69
N VAL A 519 -27.14 -22.81 -1.95
CA VAL A 519 -26.26 -21.82 -2.58
C VAL A 519 -25.90 -22.32 -3.99
N THR A 520 -25.70 -21.38 -4.92
CA THR A 520 -25.37 -21.69 -6.32
C THR A 520 -23.94 -21.26 -6.69
N GLY A 521 -23.42 -21.82 -7.78
CA GLY A 521 -22.13 -21.43 -8.34
C GLY A 521 -20.94 -22.06 -7.60
N ARG A 522 -19.76 -21.43 -7.80
CA ARG A 522 -18.47 -21.96 -7.29
C ARG A 522 -18.45 -22.15 -5.77
N PHE A 523 -19.17 -21.33 -5.02
CA PHE A 523 -19.22 -21.45 -3.56
C PHE A 523 -19.89 -22.78 -3.14
N ALA A 524 -20.97 -23.18 -3.83
CA ALA A 524 -21.61 -24.47 -3.60
C ALA A 524 -20.70 -25.66 -3.93
N GLU A 525 -19.91 -25.55 -5.01
CA GLU A 525 -18.92 -26.58 -5.40
C GLU A 525 -17.83 -26.72 -4.32
N GLU A 526 -17.29 -25.61 -3.82
CA GLU A 526 -16.27 -25.63 -2.77
C GLU A 526 -16.79 -26.20 -1.45
N LEU A 527 -18.06 -25.91 -1.08
CA LEU A 527 -18.68 -26.53 0.10
C LEU A 527 -18.85 -28.03 -0.05
N ARG A 528 -19.15 -28.52 -1.27
CA ARG A 528 -19.18 -29.98 -1.56
C ARG A 528 -17.78 -30.58 -1.45
N HIS A 529 -16.74 -29.87 -1.92
CA HIS A 529 -15.37 -30.28 -1.75
C HIS A 529 -14.99 -30.40 -0.28
N VAL A 530 -15.28 -29.35 0.53
CA VAL A 530 -15.02 -29.39 1.99
C VAL A 530 -15.72 -30.59 2.64
N ARG A 531 -17.01 -30.80 2.35
CA ARG A 531 -17.74 -31.97 2.87
C ARG A 531 -17.06 -33.29 2.51
N ASN A 532 -16.63 -33.42 1.26
CA ASN A 532 -15.96 -34.63 0.79
C ASN A 532 -14.56 -34.80 1.42
N ASP A 533 -13.78 -33.72 1.52
CA ASP A 533 -12.46 -33.72 2.16
C ASP A 533 -12.56 -34.16 3.63
N ILE A 534 -13.55 -33.62 4.38
CA ILE A 534 -13.76 -34.03 5.77
C ILE A 534 -14.18 -35.51 5.87
N ARG A 535 -15.02 -36.00 4.96
CA ARG A 535 -15.42 -37.41 4.95
C ARG A 535 -14.29 -38.38 4.65
N TRP A 536 -13.31 -37.97 3.84
CA TRP A 536 -12.16 -38.78 3.47
C TRP A 536 -10.98 -38.67 4.46
N ASN A 537 -10.64 -37.45 4.86
CA ASN A 537 -9.42 -37.19 5.65
C ASN A 537 -9.72 -37.00 7.14
N HIS A 538 -10.99 -36.91 7.53
CA HIS A 538 -11.44 -36.64 8.92
C HIS A 538 -10.84 -35.39 9.55
N ASP A 539 -10.22 -34.49 8.75
CA ASP A 539 -9.63 -33.23 9.20
C ASP A 539 -10.44 -32.03 8.70
N MET A 540 -11.24 -31.48 9.61
CA MET A 540 -12.08 -30.32 9.33
C MET A 540 -11.26 -29.04 9.17
N ARG A 541 -10.19 -28.89 9.98
CA ARG A 541 -9.33 -27.70 9.94
C ARG A 541 -8.66 -27.55 8.58
N SER A 542 -7.98 -28.60 8.13
CA SER A 542 -7.29 -28.60 6.84
C SER A 542 -8.25 -28.37 5.66
N ALA A 543 -9.44 -28.98 5.68
CA ALA A 543 -10.45 -28.80 4.65
C ALA A 543 -10.95 -27.35 4.57
N LEU A 544 -11.25 -26.71 5.71
CA LEU A 544 -11.72 -25.33 5.78
C LEU A 544 -10.63 -24.32 5.35
N LEU A 545 -9.40 -24.49 5.84
CA LEU A 545 -8.28 -23.61 5.47
C LEU A 545 -7.92 -23.75 3.98
N SER A 546 -7.96 -24.98 3.44
CA SER A 546 -7.78 -25.21 2.02
C SER A 546 -8.86 -24.55 1.15
N MET A 547 -10.13 -24.55 1.60
CA MET A 547 -11.21 -23.82 0.94
C MET A 547 -10.94 -22.31 0.96
N ALA A 548 -10.50 -21.78 2.10
CA ALA A 548 -10.17 -20.36 2.26
C ALA A 548 -9.07 -19.94 1.27
N ASP A 549 -8.00 -20.72 1.12
CA ASP A 549 -6.93 -20.45 0.16
C ASP A 549 -7.40 -20.53 -1.30
N ARG A 550 -8.20 -21.55 -1.65
CA ARG A 550 -8.74 -21.71 -3.02
C ARG A 550 -9.65 -20.56 -3.43
N MET A 551 -10.45 -20.06 -2.49
CA MET A 551 -11.42 -18.99 -2.76
C MET A 551 -10.81 -17.60 -2.68
N ALA A 552 -9.80 -17.39 -1.84
CA ALA A 552 -9.08 -16.13 -1.62
C ALA A 552 -10.04 -14.94 -1.32
N VAL A 553 -11.03 -15.16 -0.45
CA VAL A 553 -11.99 -14.16 0.02
C VAL A 553 -11.69 -13.89 1.50
N PRO A 554 -11.25 -12.67 1.88
CA PRO A 554 -10.80 -12.38 3.25
C PRO A 554 -11.85 -12.68 4.32
N GLN A 555 -13.13 -12.37 4.08
CA GLN A 555 -14.23 -12.68 4.99
C GLN A 555 -14.37 -14.19 5.21
N LEU A 556 -14.32 -14.98 4.13
CA LEU A 556 -14.38 -16.44 4.19
C LEU A 556 -13.18 -17.01 4.95
N THR A 557 -11.98 -16.45 4.75
CA THR A 557 -10.76 -16.87 5.46
C THR A 557 -10.90 -16.72 6.97
N ARG A 558 -11.40 -15.57 7.44
CA ARG A 558 -11.66 -15.35 8.86
C ARG A 558 -12.69 -16.32 9.41
N THR A 559 -13.79 -16.46 8.71
CA THR A 559 -14.86 -17.40 9.09
C THR A 559 -14.34 -18.84 9.16
N CYS A 560 -13.58 -19.29 8.16
CA CYS A 560 -12.97 -20.63 8.16
C CYS A 560 -12.02 -20.82 9.34
N LYS A 561 -11.24 -19.80 9.74
CA LYS A 561 -10.38 -19.85 10.93
C LYS A 561 -11.20 -19.95 12.22
N ILE A 562 -12.24 -19.11 12.38
CA ILE A 562 -13.15 -19.20 13.53
C ILE A 562 -13.73 -20.62 13.64
N LEU A 563 -14.22 -21.18 12.53
CA LEU A 563 -14.83 -22.51 12.51
C LEU A 563 -13.80 -23.63 12.75
N ALA A 564 -12.62 -23.52 12.14
CA ALA A 564 -11.55 -24.51 12.29
C ALA A 564 -11.08 -24.62 13.75
N GLU A 565 -10.90 -23.49 14.43
CA GLU A 565 -10.49 -23.48 15.83
C GLU A 565 -11.67 -23.74 16.78
N GLY A 566 -12.85 -23.15 16.51
CA GLY A 566 -14.06 -23.37 17.31
C GLY A 566 -14.53 -24.82 17.27
N SER A 567 -14.32 -25.55 16.19
CA SER A 567 -14.69 -26.97 16.09
C SER A 567 -13.84 -27.88 17.01
N ARG A 568 -12.67 -27.43 17.47
CA ARG A 568 -11.81 -28.15 18.40
C ARG A 568 -12.16 -27.85 19.88
N SER A 569 -12.80 -26.71 20.12
CA SER A 569 -13.13 -26.22 21.46
C SER A 569 -14.38 -26.82 22.09
N THR A 570 -15.24 -27.42 21.33
CA THR A 570 -16.22 -28.47 21.67
C THR A 570 -17.55 -28.21 22.34
N GLY A 571 -17.85 -27.13 22.98
CA GLY A 571 -19.11 -27.07 23.75
C GLY A 571 -20.31 -26.52 22.97
N ASN A 572 -20.16 -25.33 22.40
CA ASN A 572 -21.25 -24.54 21.84
C ASN A 572 -20.99 -24.08 20.41
N LEU A 573 -20.66 -25.00 19.51
CA LEU A 573 -20.29 -24.69 18.13
C LEU A 573 -21.37 -23.90 17.37
N HIS A 574 -22.66 -24.12 17.67
CA HIS A 574 -23.77 -23.38 17.08
C HIS A 574 -23.70 -21.88 17.45
N GLN A 575 -23.21 -21.53 18.64
CA GLN A 575 -23.02 -20.15 19.06
C GLN A 575 -21.82 -19.51 18.35
N VAL A 576 -20.72 -20.24 18.22
CA VAL A 576 -19.54 -19.80 17.43
C VAL A 576 -19.96 -19.48 15.99
N LEU A 577 -20.77 -20.33 15.37
CA LEU A 577 -21.35 -20.12 14.04
C LEU A 577 -22.24 -18.86 13.99
N LYS A 578 -23.05 -18.64 15.02
CA LYS A 578 -23.93 -17.48 15.12
C LYS A 578 -23.16 -16.18 15.26
N ILE A 579 -22.09 -16.16 16.08
CA ILE A 579 -21.21 -15.01 16.23
C ILE A 579 -20.50 -14.71 14.90
N ALA A 580 -19.97 -15.74 14.22
CA ALA A 580 -19.35 -15.59 12.91
C ALA A 580 -20.33 -15.08 11.84
N ALA A 581 -21.59 -15.54 11.86
CA ALA A 581 -22.65 -15.06 10.97
C ALA A 581 -22.97 -13.57 11.22
N GLN A 582 -23.05 -13.18 12.50
CA GLN A 582 -23.31 -11.80 12.90
C GLN A 582 -22.17 -10.87 12.47
N ASP A 583 -20.91 -11.22 12.74
CA ASP A 583 -19.72 -10.45 12.28
C ASP A 583 -19.72 -10.27 10.76
N THR A 584 -19.92 -11.37 10.03
CA THR A 584 -19.96 -11.33 8.56
C THR A 584 -21.12 -10.48 8.02
N ARG A 585 -22.28 -10.51 8.68
CA ARG A 585 -23.46 -9.69 8.33
C ARG A 585 -23.19 -8.22 8.58
N HIS A 586 -22.66 -7.85 9.74
CA HIS A 586 -22.29 -6.48 10.05
C HIS A 586 -21.32 -5.91 9.01
N ARG A 587 -20.29 -6.66 8.68
CA ARG A 587 -19.33 -6.27 7.65
C ARG A 587 -19.97 -6.08 6.28
N LEU A 588 -20.83 -6.99 5.85
CA LEU A 588 -21.55 -6.86 4.60
C LEU A 588 -22.47 -5.62 4.57
N GLN A 589 -23.09 -5.28 5.69
CA GLN A 589 -23.89 -4.06 5.83
C GLN A 589 -23.01 -2.80 5.71
N MET A 590 -21.85 -2.78 6.37
CA MET A 590 -20.88 -1.68 6.26
C MET A 590 -20.36 -1.52 4.82
N GLU A 591 -20.03 -2.62 4.14
CA GLU A 591 -19.60 -2.58 2.74
C GLU A 591 -20.69 -2.03 1.81
N ARG A 592 -21.95 -2.43 2.02
CA ARG A 592 -23.09 -1.92 1.23
C ARG A 592 -23.36 -0.43 1.49
N ALA A 593 -23.34 -0.01 2.75
CA ALA A 593 -23.53 1.40 3.11
C ALA A 593 -22.42 2.25 2.47
N ARG A 594 -21.19 1.79 2.54
CA ARG A 594 -20.04 2.44 1.88
C ARG A 594 -20.24 2.54 0.35
N GLU A 595 -20.64 1.46 -0.31
CA GLU A 595 -20.87 1.46 -1.76
C GLU A 595 -21.97 2.44 -2.17
N GLN A 596 -23.07 2.51 -1.41
CA GLN A 596 -24.15 3.45 -1.68
C GLN A 596 -23.72 4.91 -1.56
N GLU A 597 -22.97 5.24 -0.52
CA GLU A 597 -22.49 6.59 -0.30
C GLU A 597 -21.46 7.02 -1.34
N LEU A 598 -20.50 6.15 -1.67
CA LEU A 598 -19.47 6.41 -2.67
C LEU A 598 -20.02 6.53 -4.10
N GLN A 599 -21.16 5.90 -4.43
CA GLN A 599 -21.78 6.05 -5.76
C GLN A 599 -22.15 7.51 -6.06
N THR A 600 -22.53 8.29 -5.06
CA THR A 600 -22.83 9.72 -5.22
C THR A 600 -21.56 10.48 -5.66
N TYR A 601 -20.43 10.24 -5.02
CA TYR A 601 -19.17 10.91 -5.35
C TYR A 601 -18.61 10.47 -6.70
N VAL A 602 -18.76 9.20 -7.06
CA VAL A 602 -18.45 8.69 -8.40
C VAL A 602 -19.25 9.44 -9.48
N ALA A 603 -20.55 9.64 -9.25
CA ALA A 603 -21.40 10.40 -10.17
C ALA A 603 -20.94 11.86 -10.29
N VAL A 604 -20.64 12.51 -9.17
CA VAL A 604 -20.16 13.90 -9.14
C VAL A 604 -18.85 14.07 -9.90
N VAL A 605 -17.87 13.18 -9.70
CA VAL A 605 -16.58 13.20 -10.41
C VAL A 605 -16.77 12.94 -11.91
N ALA A 606 -17.65 12.00 -12.29
CA ALA A 606 -17.97 11.71 -13.68
C ALA A 606 -18.66 12.88 -14.39
N ILE A 607 -19.61 13.55 -13.71
CA ILE A 607 -20.26 14.77 -14.23
C ILE A 607 -19.24 15.89 -14.37
N GLY A 608 -18.32 16.05 -13.43
CA GLY A 608 -17.22 17.02 -13.52
C GLY A 608 -16.41 16.83 -14.81
N PHE A 609 -16.07 15.60 -15.16
CA PHE A 609 -15.39 15.30 -16.42
C PHE A 609 -16.25 15.67 -17.64
N LEU A 610 -17.57 15.38 -17.63
CA LEU A 610 -18.46 15.74 -18.74
C LEU A 610 -18.57 17.26 -18.90
N VAL A 611 -18.61 18.01 -17.82
CA VAL A 611 -18.57 19.47 -17.83
C VAL A 611 -17.25 19.96 -18.43
N TYR A 612 -16.11 19.38 -17.99
CA TYR A 612 -14.80 19.70 -18.58
C TYR A 612 -14.79 19.46 -20.10
N LEU A 613 -15.20 18.29 -20.53
CA LEU A 613 -15.25 17.89 -21.95
C LEU A 613 -16.15 18.82 -22.75
N GLY A 614 -17.36 19.11 -22.25
CA GLY A 614 -18.31 20.01 -22.90
C GLY A 614 -17.75 21.45 -23.03
N THR A 615 -17.08 21.94 -22.00
CA THR A 615 -16.47 23.27 -22.02
C THR A 615 -15.32 23.35 -23.04
N VAL A 616 -14.45 22.32 -23.10
CA VAL A 616 -13.35 22.25 -24.07
C VAL A 616 -13.90 22.25 -25.50
N VAL A 617 -14.97 21.49 -25.76
CA VAL A 617 -15.64 21.45 -27.09
C VAL A 617 -16.26 22.80 -27.43
N VAL A 618 -16.94 23.45 -26.51
CA VAL A 618 -17.51 24.79 -26.75
C VAL A 618 -16.40 25.80 -27.05
N ILE A 619 -15.27 25.74 -26.37
CA ILE A 619 -14.12 26.61 -26.67
C ILE A 619 -13.59 26.32 -28.08
N ASP A 620 -13.43 25.06 -28.45
CA ASP A 620 -12.96 24.63 -29.76
C ASP A 620 -13.88 25.14 -30.89
N GLN A 621 -15.16 24.90 -30.79
CA GLN A 621 -16.14 25.27 -31.82
C GLN A 621 -16.49 26.76 -31.84
N SER A 622 -16.67 27.39 -30.68
CA SER A 622 -17.16 28.77 -30.59
C SER A 622 -16.05 29.82 -30.70
N PHE A 623 -14.82 29.41 -30.45
CA PHE A 623 -13.69 30.32 -30.41
C PHE A 623 -12.65 30.03 -31.49
N LEU A 624 -12.13 28.79 -31.57
CA LEU A 624 -11.10 28.45 -32.55
C LEU A 624 -11.64 28.37 -33.99
N ALA A 625 -12.74 27.70 -34.22
CA ALA A 625 -13.29 27.50 -35.58
C ALA A 625 -13.60 28.83 -36.30
N PRO A 626 -14.26 29.84 -35.67
CA PRO A 626 -14.49 31.14 -36.32
C PRO A 626 -13.21 31.94 -36.60
N VAL A 627 -12.17 31.77 -35.75
CA VAL A 627 -10.87 32.43 -35.99
C VAL A 627 -10.17 31.85 -37.21
N ILE A 628 -10.23 30.53 -37.41
CA ILE A 628 -9.67 29.82 -38.56
C ILE A 628 -10.36 30.31 -39.86
N GLU A 629 -11.68 30.36 -39.85
CA GLU A 629 -12.49 30.77 -41.01
C GLU A 629 -12.12 32.21 -41.46
N ARG A 630 -11.96 33.12 -40.49
CA ARG A 630 -11.58 34.53 -40.79
C ARG A 630 -10.12 34.69 -41.21
N ILE A 631 -9.19 33.91 -40.71
CA ILE A 631 -7.78 33.91 -41.16
C ILE A 631 -7.70 33.37 -42.60
N GLY A 632 -8.51 32.37 -42.96
CA GLY A 632 -8.55 31.80 -44.33
C GLY A 632 -9.20 32.70 -45.39
N GLU A 633 -10.10 33.61 -44.97
CA GLU A 633 -10.80 34.52 -45.89
C GLU A 633 -10.07 35.85 -46.17
N THR A 634 -9.07 36.21 -45.34
CA THR A 634 -8.39 37.49 -45.46
C THR A 634 -7.05 37.33 -46.16
N GLU A 635 -7.07 37.51 -47.53
CA GLU A 635 -5.86 37.59 -48.39
C GLU A 635 -4.97 38.85 -48.14
N SER A 636 -5.35 39.74 -47.22
CA SER A 636 -4.64 40.98 -46.96
C SER A 636 -3.97 40.97 -45.56
N GLY A 637 -2.66 41.08 -45.58
CA GLY A 637 -1.73 41.00 -44.41
C GLY A 637 -1.87 42.06 -43.30
N GLU A 638 -3.00 42.77 -43.19
CA GLU A 638 -3.24 43.73 -42.10
C GLU A 638 -3.73 43.09 -40.79
N LEU A 639 -4.43 41.92 -40.89
CA LEU A 639 -4.86 41.18 -39.69
C LEU A 639 -3.76 40.31 -39.08
N ASP A 640 -2.78 39.88 -39.87
CA ASP A 640 -1.62 39.10 -39.42
C ASP A 640 -0.71 39.88 -38.45
N GLN A 641 -0.76 41.25 -38.49
CA GLN A 641 -0.05 42.11 -37.57
C GLN A 641 -0.79 42.33 -36.25
N LEU A 642 -2.11 42.08 -36.19
CA LEU A 642 -2.93 42.29 -34.98
C LEU A 642 -3.18 41.00 -34.21
N ILE A 643 -3.19 39.84 -34.91
CA ILE A 643 -3.41 38.51 -34.33
C ILE A 643 -2.19 37.64 -34.65
N ASN A 644 -1.29 37.49 -33.70
CA ASN A 644 -0.03 36.77 -33.88
C ASN A 644 -0.25 35.22 -33.80
N VAL A 645 -1.30 34.72 -34.48
CA VAL A 645 -1.68 33.30 -34.51
C VAL A 645 -1.59 32.80 -35.96
N GLY A 646 -0.53 32.08 -36.29
CA GLY A 646 -0.38 31.42 -37.56
C GLY A 646 -1.30 30.19 -37.71
N ALA A 647 -1.62 29.78 -38.96
CA ALA A 647 -2.42 28.58 -39.22
C ALA A 647 -1.82 27.28 -38.58
N GLY A 648 -0.50 27.24 -38.33
CA GLY A 648 0.18 26.16 -37.62
C GLY A 648 -0.16 26.11 -36.14
N ASP A 649 -0.50 27.25 -35.53
CA ASP A 649 -0.81 27.31 -34.10
C ASP A 649 -2.20 26.72 -33.81
N VAL A 650 -3.14 26.84 -34.71
CA VAL A 650 -4.53 26.36 -34.53
C VAL A 650 -4.59 24.82 -34.45
N SER A 651 -3.90 24.13 -35.38
CA SER A 651 -3.84 22.66 -35.32
C SER A 651 -3.22 22.15 -34.04
N THR A 652 -2.31 22.92 -33.47
CA THR A 652 -1.67 22.63 -32.16
C THR A 652 -2.65 22.80 -30.98
N TYR A 653 -3.55 23.80 -31.05
CA TYR A 653 -4.61 23.93 -30.02
C TYR A 653 -5.58 22.74 -30.06
N ASN A 654 -6.04 22.30 -31.24
CA ASN A 654 -6.91 21.15 -31.35
C ASN A 654 -6.25 19.88 -30.83
N ALA A 655 -4.95 19.69 -31.08
CA ALA A 655 -4.17 18.59 -30.49
C ALA A 655 -4.10 18.69 -28.98
N LEU A 656 -3.84 19.88 -28.43
CA LEU A 656 -3.78 20.11 -26.98
C LEU A 656 -5.14 19.86 -26.31
N PHE A 657 -6.24 20.28 -26.90
CA PHE A 657 -7.58 20.06 -26.35
C PHE A 657 -7.94 18.57 -26.34
N LEU A 658 -7.69 17.86 -27.44
CA LEU A 658 -7.89 16.41 -27.50
C LEU A 658 -7.03 15.69 -26.44
N HIS A 659 -5.73 16.03 -26.36
CA HIS A 659 -4.83 15.39 -25.40
C HIS A 659 -5.21 15.73 -23.96
N SER A 660 -5.61 16.97 -23.65
CA SER A 660 -6.09 17.36 -22.33
C SER A 660 -7.34 16.58 -21.92
N ALA A 661 -8.31 16.43 -22.84
CA ALA A 661 -9.51 15.64 -22.62
C ALA A 661 -9.21 14.14 -22.39
N LEU A 662 -8.23 13.58 -23.11
CA LEU A 662 -7.82 12.18 -22.95
C LEU A 662 -7.07 11.96 -21.63
N VAL A 663 -6.15 12.85 -21.24
CA VAL A 663 -5.47 12.81 -19.95
C VAL A 663 -6.47 12.89 -18.81
N GLN A 664 -7.43 13.83 -18.96
CA GLN A 664 -8.51 14.01 -17.98
C GLN A 664 -9.40 12.76 -17.89
N ALA A 665 -9.77 12.15 -19.04
CA ALA A 665 -10.59 10.93 -19.10
C ALA A 665 -9.91 9.75 -18.39
N VAL A 666 -8.62 9.53 -18.65
CA VAL A 666 -7.85 8.44 -18.01
C VAL A 666 -7.71 8.70 -16.52
N GLY A 667 -7.26 9.91 -16.13
CA GLY A 667 -7.03 10.25 -14.73
C GLY A 667 -8.31 10.22 -13.90
N THR A 668 -9.39 10.85 -14.41
CA THR A 668 -10.71 10.81 -13.75
C THR A 668 -11.22 9.38 -13.58
N GLY A 669 -11.10 8.54 -14.62
CA GLY A 669 -11.53 7.15 -14.53
C GLY A 669 -10.75 6.35 -13.48
N LEU A 670 -9.43 6.54 -13.35
CA LEU A 670 -8.61 5.91 -12.31
C LEU A 670 -8.98 6.41 -10.91
N ILE A 671 -9.24 7.71 -10.76
CA ILE A 671 -9.68 8.32 -9.49
C ILE A 671 -11.05 7.79 -9.07
N ILE A 672 -12.00 7.65 -10.01
CA ILE A 672 -13.30 7.02 -9.75
C ILE A 672 -13.11 5.59 -9.20
N GLY A 673 -12.19 4.81 -9.78
CA GLY A 673 -11.90 3.46 -9.29
C GLY A 673 -11.33 3.43 -7.87
N GLU A 674 -10.43 4.34 -7.56
CA GLU A 674 -9.86 4.45 -6.22
C GLU A 674 -10.90 4.91 -5.20
N LEU A 675 -11.75 5.89 -5.54
CA LEU A 675 -12.84 6.35 -4.68
C LEU A 675 -13.89 5.25 -4.46
N ALA A 676 -14.37 4.61 -5.54
CA ALA A 676 -15.45 3.63 -5.46
C ALA A 676 -15.04 2.33 -4.76
N ASP A 677 -13.83 1.86 -5.02
CA ASP A 677 -13.41 0.50 -4.75
C ASP A 677 -12.13 0.40 -3.91
N SER A 678 -11.49 1.55 -3.59
CA SER A 678 -10.15 1.64 -3.00
C SER A 678 -9.11 0.81 -3.78
N ASP A 679 -9.29 0.73 -5.10
CA ASP A 679 -8.38 0.03 -6.01
C ASP A 679 -8.33 0.76 -7.36
N VAL A 680 -7.16 1.34 -7.68
CA VAL A 680 -6.90 2.04 -8.96
C VAL A 680 -7.22 1.15 -10.17
N ARG A 681 -7.01 -0.17 -10.07
CA ARG A 681 -7.26 -1.13 -11.17
C ARG A 681 -8.73 -1.21 -11.54
N SER A 682 -9.60 -1.02 -10.56
CA SER A 682 -11.05 -0.93 -10.75
C SER A 682 -11.45 0.29 -11.60
N GLY A 683 -10.60 1.33 -11.61
CA GLY A 683 -10.76 2.55 -12.39
C GLY A 683 -10.60 2.36 -13.90
N LEU A 684 -9.92 1.30 -14.34
CA LEU A 684 -9.70 1.05 -15.77
C LEU A 684 -11.00 0.96 -16.58
N LYS A 685 -12.06 0.37 -16.02
CA LYS A 685 -13.38 0.31 -16.68
C LYS A 685 -13.98 1.69 -16.91
N TYR A 686 -13.83 2.60 -15.95
CA TYR A 686 -14.29 3.98 -16.06
C TYR A 686 -13.40 4.78 -17.01
N SER A 687 -12.07 4.61 -16.93
CA SER A 687 -11.14 5.24 -17.88
C SER A 687 -11.44 4.86 -19.32
N ILE A 688 -11.69 3.56 -19.61
CA ILE A 688 -12.08 3.10 -20.93
C ILE A 688 -13.38 3.78 -21.38
N ALA A 689 -14.38 3.82 -20.53
CA ALA A 689 -15.68 4.44 -20.85
C ALA A 689 -15.53 5.94 -21.14
N LEU A 690 -14.81 6.68 -20.29
CA LEU A 690 -14.61 8.13 -20.43
C LEU A 690 -13.74 8.47 -21.65
N VAL A 691 -12.70 7.67 -21.95
CA VAL A 691 -11.87 7.82 -23.15
C VAL A 691 -12.71 7.59 -24.42
N LEU A 692 -13.57 6.59 -24.44
CA LEU A 692 -14.48 6.34 -25.58
C LEU A 692 -15.47 7.48 -25.76
N VAL A 693 -16.00 8.05 -24.67
CA VAL A 693 -16.87 9.23 -24.70
C VAL A 693 -16.12 10.44 -25.28
N ALA A 694 -14.88 10.70 -24.80
CA ALA A 694 -14.06 11.78 -25.31
C ALA A 694 -13.79 11.63 -26.82
N LEU A 695 -13.38 10.43 -27.26
CA LEU A 695 -13.17 10.14 -28.70
C LEU A 695 -14.44 10.29 -29.52
N ALA A 696 -15.59 9.82 -29.01
CA ALA A 696 -16.86 9.97 -29.71
C ALA A 696 -17.21 11.45 -29.90
N VAL A 697 -17.05 12.26 -28.86
CA VAL A 697 -17.33 13.71 -28.93
C VAL A 697 -16.40 14.39 -29.95
N PHE A 698 -15.09 14.17 -29.88
CA PHE A 698 -14.13 14.75 -30.82
C PHE A 698 -14.20 14.17 -32.24
N ALA A 699 -14.86 13.03 -32.47
CA ALA A 699 -15.12 12.52 -33.80
C ALA A 699 -16.27 13.25 -34.51
N PHE A 700 -17.15 13.93 -33.75
CA PHE A 700 -18.25 14.74 -34.27
C PHE A 700 -17.92 16.24 -34.34
N VAL A 701 -16.87 16.66 -33.68
CA VAL A 701 -16.27 18.00 -33.70
C VAL A 701 -15.21 18.11 -34.79
#